data_d7acd8c42b51aa766d1ca3666fada4b2
#
_entry.id   d7acd8c42b51aa766d1ca3666fada4b2
#
_cell.length_a   1.000
_cell.length_b   1.000
_cell.length_c   1.000
_cell.angle_alpha   90.00
_cell.angle_beta   90.00
_cell.angle_gamma   90.00
#
_symmetry.space_group_name_H-M   'P 1'
#
loop_
_entity.id
_entity.type
_entity.pdbx_description
1 polymer ?
#
loop_
_entity_poly.entity_id
_entity_poly.type
_entity_poly.pdbx_seq_one_letter_code
_entity_poly.pdbx_strand_id
1 'polypeptide(L)'
;MPFRSLNFSYAKWPILVLGLVLGGLLAGCASTQSATDEAQAEQSPTESQDAQAGDEEGPKPFSEVVPDDAETDDGLITTHRTDDELYFEIPDSLVGRELLMVSRVSQAQAELAYGGEKVNTQVLRWERRNDELLLRVASYEKTADEDDPVFQAVQNSSFEPILKSFDVEALNEDSTGVVVDAKALFTSDVPALGLSKEAREEYQVRRLDGERTYLTGAESFPKNTDVEAVLTYDAQNPPSSESSGTVSVEMNHSMVLLPSEPMTPRHCDQRVGYFNVEHINYSSEEQQAAEECFVTRWQLEPSDPEAYADGELVEPVEPIEYYVDPATPEKWKPYVRKGIEDWQEAFRAAGFKNAIVAKDSSDAEGTFDPDDIRYSTVRWFASEIPNAYGPHVHDPRSGQILESDIGMYHNVLSLLRDWYFVQTAAANPDARGQFFETDVMGELLRFVVAHEVGHTLGLPHNWGSSDAVPVDSLRSPEYTSEHGTAPSIMDYARFNYVAQPDDGVTNFLPEIGTYDEWSVRWGYQWMPDAEGAEAEADRLKEMVLERADDPDYFYGRQTLDPVDPRSQREDLGRNVAKAGSLGVENLKRIVPNLVEWTRQDGENYDEMEEIYGSVVGQWDLYLGHAARHIGGVHETFKTYEQDGPVYEPVPAPEQREAMQFVLEQGLQPPEWLVEADVLRRIEASGALNRVRETQVGALELVLQPERLARLIEIEAMDTDVETYAPGQMLADLRNGVWAELDGDEAIGPYRRNLQRGYLERMDELMTAEVSSDRPDGYEDFQVPTPVNVSQSDIRAYVRGELNTLHDEVERALRRTTDETTEMHLEDVQVRIENILESEEQADA
;
A
#
# COMPACT_ATOMS: atom_id res chain seq x y z
N MET A 1 -36.34 19.93 22.14
CA MET A 1 -35.00 19.38 21.91
C MET A 1 -34.93 19.10 20.43
N PRO A 2 -34.12 19.77 19.65
CA PRO A 2 -34.07 19.56 18.21
C PRO A 2 -33.07 18.46 17.87
N PHE A 3 -33.51 17.50 17.09
CA PHE A 3 -32.69 16.49 16.46
C PHE A 3 -31.73 17.18 15.46
N ARG A 4 -30.45 17.06 15.68
CA ARG A 4 -29.43 17.37 14.68
C ARG A 4 -29.36 16.22 13.67
N SER A 5 -29.65 16.55 12.43
CA SER A 5 -29.38 15.71 11.27
C SER A 5 -27.88 15.47 11.18
N LEU A 6 -27.45 14.22 11.33
CA LEU A 6 -26.13 13.77 10.96
C LEU A 6 -26.06 13.72 9.41
N ASN A 7 -25.44 14.71 8.84
CA ASN A 7 -24.97 14.63 7.46
C ASN A 7 -23.83 13.62 7.43
N PHE A 8 -24.10 12.40 6.96
CA PHE A 8 -23.07 11.52 6.46
C PHE A 8 -22.56 12.09 5.14
N SER A 9 -21.55 12.93 5.24
CA SER A 9 -20.64 13.15 4.14
C SER A 9 -19.92 11.80 3.96
N TYR A 10 -20.07 11.19 2.80
CA TYR A 10 -19.17 10.11 2.37
C TYR A 10 -17.79 10.74 2.24
N ALA A 11 -17.07 10.76 3.35
CA ALA A 11 -15.65 11.01 3.34
C ALA A 11 -15.03 9.96 2.42
N LYS A 12 -14.31 10.41 1.42
CA LYS A 12 -13.39 9.59 0.65
C LYS A 12 -12.53 8.85 1.68
N TRP A 13 -12.79 7.58 1.86
CA TRP A 13 -11.93 6.74 2.68
C TRP A 13 -10.61 6.63 1.94
N PRO A 14 -9.52 7.15 2.46
CA PRO A 14 -8.23 6.78 1.96
C PRO A 14 -8.09 5.29 2.28
N ILE A 15 -8.04 4.45 1.27
CA ILE A 15 -7.53 3.09 1.42
C ILE A 15 -6.07 3.31 1.80
N LEU A 16 -5.77 3.16 3.08
CA LEU A 16 -4.41 3.12 3.60
C LEU A 16 -3.75 1.88 2.99
N VAL A 17 -3.17 2.04 1.82
CA VAL A 17 -2.15 1.14 1.34
C VAL A 17 -0.91 1.53 2.10
N LEU A 18 -0.52 0.73 3.09
CA LEU A 18 0.76 0.89 3.75
C LEU A 18 1.87 0.70 2.71
N GLY A 19 2.38 1.82 2.19
CA GLY A 19 3.66 1.87 1.52
C GLY A 19 4.75 1.95 2.59
N LEU A 20 5.73 1.07 2.50
CA LEU A 20 6.99 1.18 3.24
C LEU A 20 7.60 2.55 2.95
N VAL A 21 7.72 3.40 3.97
CA VAL A 21 8.43 4.66 3.89
C VAL A 21 9.93 4.37 3.93
N LEU A 22 10.59 4.50 2.80
CA LEU A 22 12.04 4.72 2.71
C LEU A 22 12.25 6.19 2.33
N GLY A 23 12.60 7.00 3.31
CA GLY A 23 12.83 8.43 3.12
C GLY A 23 14.15 8.69 2.42
N GLY A 24 14.10 9.24 1.22
CA GLY A 24 15.24 9.85 0.55
C GLY A 24 15.20 11.37 0.64
N LEU A 25 16.10 11.96 1.40
CA LEU A 25 16.29 13.42 1.51
C LEU A 25 17.10 13.94 0.31
N LEU A 26 16.48 14.67 -0.59
CA LEU A 26 17.18 15.53 -1.53
C LEU A 26 17.15 16.98 -1.06
N ALA A 27 18.26 17.47 -0.52
CA ALA A 27 18.46 18.86 -0.15
C ALA A 27 18.91 19.69 -1.36
N GLY A 28 18.04 20.56 -1.85
CA GLY A 28 18.37 21.58 -2.85
C GLY A 28 19.09 22.79 -2.23
N CYS A 29 20.25 23.15 -2.76
CA CYS A 29 20.98 24.35 -2.41
C CYS A 29 20.28 25.62 -2.90
N ALA A 30 19.86 26.50 -2.00
CA ALA A 30 19.56 27.89 -2.28
C ALA A 30 20.48 28.82 -1.50
N SER A 31 21.14 29.68 -2.23
CA SER A 31 22.06 30.72 -1.72
C SER A 31 21.32 31.82 -0.99
N THR A 32 21.75 32.18 0.21
CA THR A 32 21.28 33.36 0.93
C THR A 32 22.40 34.39 1.11
N GLN A 33 22.06 35.60 0.77
CA GLN A 33 22.85 36.79 1.07
C GLN A 33 22.69 37.22 2.54
N SER A 34 23.80 37.66 3.07
CA SER A 34 23.98 38.20 4.43
C SER A 34 23.25 39.55 4.68
N ALA A 35 22.69 39.68 5.86
CA ALA A 35 22.48 40.98 6.49
C ALA A 35 23.04 40.91 7.94
N THR A 36 23.98 41.76 8.17
CA THR A 36 24.61 42.04 9.46
C THR A 36 23.69 42.91 10.33
N ASP A 37 23.50 42.54 11.58
CA ASP A 37 23.16 43.50 12.63
C ASP A 37 23.90 43.19 13.92
N GLU A 38 24.61 44.22 14.41
CA GLU A 38 25.38 44.24 15.63
C GLU A 38 24.44 44.32 16.84
N ALA A 39 24.68 43.51 17.86
CA ALA A 39 24.15 43.74 19.20
C ALA A 39 25.26 43.51 20.25
N GLN A 40 25.39 44.53 21.07
CA GLN A 40 26.38 44.76 22.05
C GLN A 40 26.38 43.75 23.19
N ALA A 41 27.60 43.39 23.62
CA ALA A 41 27.88 42.62 24.82
C ALA A 41 27.78 43.50 26.08
N GLU A 42 26.90 43.16 26.99
CA GLU A 42 27.01 43.60 28.40
C GLU A 42 27.74 42.54 29.24
N GLN A 43 28.84 43.00 29.81
CA GLN A 43 29.64 42.23 30.80
C GLN A 43 29.00 42.36 32.16
N SER A 44 28.77 41.24 32.83
CA SER A 44 28.54 41.16 34.28
C SER A 44 29.59 40.26 34.95
N PRO A 45 29.96 40.46 36.21
CA PRO A 45 31.27 40.15 36.73
C PRO A 45 31.42 38.73 37.27
N THR A 46 32.62 38.24 37.08
CA THR A 46 33.16 36.98 37.58
C THR A 46 33.11 36.90 39.10
N GLU A 47 32.35 36.00 39.67
CA GLU A 47 32.64 35.43 40.98
C GLU A 47 33.29 34.07 40.79
N SER A 48 34.53 34.02 41.20
CA SER A 48 35.31 32.79 41.33
C SER A 48 34.77 31.99 42.51
N GLN A 49 34.05 30.90 42.21
CA GLN A 49 33.88 29.82 43.16
C GLN A 49 34.87 28.71 42.80
N ASP A 50 35.66 28.33 43.83
CA ASP A 50 36.54 27.16 43.79
C ASP A 50 35.73 25.93 43.36
N ALA A 51 36.01 25.41 42.15
CA ALA A 51 35.63 24.07 41.80
C ALA A 51 36.48 23.12 42.65
N GLN A 52 35.88 22.56 43.69
CA GLN A 52 36.33 21.28 44.23
C GLN A 52 36.27 20.29 43.08
N ALA A 53 37.40 19.68 42.74
CA ALA A 53 37.48 18.47 41.99
C ALA A 53 36.59 17.45 42.74
N GLY A 54 35.42 17.17 42.18
CA GLY A 54 34.64 15.98 42.55
C GLY A 54 35.51 14.77 42.21
N ASP A 55 35.69 13.89 43.15
CA ASP A 55 36.20 12.55 42.90
C ASP A 55 35.36 11.96 41.75
N GLU A 56 36.00 11.55 40.66
CA GLU A 56 35.40 10.69 39.64
C GLU A 56 35.17 9.33 40.36
N GLU A 57 33.99 9.18 40.97
CA GLU A 57 33.53 7.88 41.45
C GLU A 57 33.28 7.01 40.21
N GLY A 58 34.12 5.99 40.00
CA GLY A 58 33.87 4.97 38.97
C GLY A 58 32.54 4.25 39.18
N PRO A 59 32.15 3.31 38.28
CA PRO A 59 30.88 2.62 38.35
C PRO A 59 30.58 2.09 39.76
N LYS A 60 29.33 2.28 40.23
CA LYS A 60 28.84 1.80 41.52
C LYS A 60 28.83 0.27 41.58
N PRO A 61 28.79 -0.36 42.75
CA PRO A 61 28.50 -1.79 42.85
C PRO A 61 27.13 -2.12 42.30
N PHE A 62 26.99 -3.24 41.57
CA PHE A 62 25.73 -3.68 40.93
C PHE A 62 24.55 -3.60 41.91
N SER A 63 24.69 -4.15 43.11
CA SER A 63 23.65 -4.14 44.14
C SER A 63 23.25 -2.76 44.68
N GLU A 64 23.99 -1.69 44.33
CA GLU A 64 23.61 -0.31 44.68
C GLU A 64 22.84 0.38 43.54
N VAL A 65 22.86 -0.19 42.33
CA VAL A 65 22.19 0.32 41.14
C VAL A 65 20.90 -0.44 40.85
N VAL A 66 20.96 -1.77 40.79
CA VAL A 66 19.80 -2.61 40.54
C VAL A 66 19.14 -2.99 41.87
N PRO A 67 17.88 -2.60 42.10
CA PRO A 67 17.13 -2.93 43.32
C PRO A 67 16.93 -4.44 43.47
N ASP A 68 16.97 -4.94 44.70
CA ASP A 68 16.71 -6.37 45.00
C ASP A 68 15.31 -6.87 44.61
N ASP A 69 14.35 -5.95 44.44
CA ASP A 69 12.95 -6.20 44.06
C ASP A 69 12.66 -5.91 42.58
N ALA A 70 13.68 -5.61 41.77
CA ALA A 70 13.49 -5.44 40.32
C ALA A 70 13.10 -6.76 39.68
N GLU A 71 12.12 -6.68 38.78
CA GLU A 71 11.77 -7.77 37.87
C GLU A 71 12.89 -7.91 36.83
N THR A 72 13.55 -9.07 36.82
CA THR A 72 14.66 -9.35 35.93
C THR A 72 14.24 -10.34 34.87
N ASP A 73 14.55 -10.03 33.61
CA ASP A 73 14.33 -10.93 32.47
C ASP A 73 15.62 -11.09 31.67
N ASP A 74 16.06 -12.35 31.53
CA ASP A 74 17.34 -12.72 30.91
C ASP A 74 17.14 -13.03 29.42
N GLY A 75 17.94 -12.38 28.55
CA GLY A 75 17.88 -12.64 27.10
C GLY A 75 19.03 -11.99 26.35
N LEU A 76 18.75 -11.33 25.22
CA LEU A 76 19.75 -10.63 24.42
C LEU A 76 20.41 -9.51 25.23
N ILE A 77 19.61 -8.69 25.88
CA ILE A 77 19.99 -7.68 26.87
C ILE A 77 19.20 -8.01 28.13
N THR A 78 19.86 -8.34 29.23
CA THR A 78 19.12 -8.57 30.48
C THR A 78 18.47 -7.26 30.95
N THR A 79 17.16 -7.30 31.19
CA THR A 79 16.39 -6.16 31.67
C THR A 79 16.11 -6.26 33.16
N HIS A 80 16.22 -5.14 33.88
CA HIS A 80 15.85 -5.03 35.30
C HIS A 80 14.83 -3.89 35.41
N ARG A 81 13.57 -4.21 35.70
CA ARG A 81 12.47 -3.24 35.75
C ARG A 81 11.89 -3.11 37.16
N THR A 82 11.60 -1.89 37.56
CA THR A 82 10.74 -1.57 38.68
C THR A 82 9.52 -0.78 38.16
N ASP A 83 8.62 -0.35 39.05
CA ASP A 83 7.49 0.52 38.64
C ASP A 83 7.96 1.83 37.98
N ASP A 84 9.15 2.35 38.39
CA ASP A 84 9.63 3.66 37.98
C ASP A 84 10.94 3.66 37.19
N GLU A 85 11.66 2.55 37.09
CA GLU A 85 13.01 2.49 36.49
C GLU A 85 13.19 1.27 35.60
N LEU A 86 14.04 1.41 34.58
CA LEU A 86 14.47 0.34 33.67
C LEU A 86 15.98 0.39 33.49
N TYR A 87 16.66 -0.69 33.87
CA TYR A 87 18.09 -0.86 33.62
C TYR A 87 18.32 -1.93 32.56
N PHE A 88 19.26 -1.66 31.68
CA PHE A 88 19.78 -2.63 30.71
C PHE A 88 21.16 -3.12 31.21
N GLU A 89 21.31 -4.43 31.33
CA GLU A 89 22.58 -5.09 31.48
C GLU A 89 23.05 -5.54 30.09
N ILE A 90 23.99 -4.77 29.52
CA ILE A 90 24.47 -4.95 28.14
C ILE A 90 25.79 -5.70 28.19
N PRO A 91 25.85 -6.94 27.66
CA PRO A 91 27.10 -7.71 27.66
C PRO A 91 28.13 -7.10 26.69
N ASP A 92 29.42 -7.19 27.05
CA ASP A 92 30.52 -6.71 26.20
C ASP A 92 30.51 -7.32 24.79
N SER A 93 29.93 -8.50 24.61
CA SER A 93 29.75 -9.16 23.31
C SER A 93 28.79 -8.46 22.36
N LEU A 94 27.90 -7.59 22.83
CA LEU A 94 27.00 -6.77 22.02
C LEU A 94 27.59 -5.40 21.66
N VAL A 95 28.65 -4.97 22.35
CA VAL A 95 29.30 -3.70 22.02
C VAL A 95 29.97 -3.81 20.64
N GLY A 96 29.56 -2.92 19.72
CA GLY A 96 30.00 -2.94 18.33
C GLY A 96 29.20 -3.86 17.42
N ARG A 97 28.25 -4.66 17.96
CA ARG A 97 27.29 -5.43 17.16
C ARG A 97 26.14 -4.54 16.75
N GLU A 98 25.55 -4.87 15.61
CA GLU A 98 24.42 -4.16 15.06
C GLU A 98 23.12 -4.80 15.51
N LEU A 99 22.18 -3.93 15.90
CA LEU A 99 20.85 -4.24 16.34
C LEU A 99 19.87 -3.50 15.45
N LEU A 100 18.81 -4.15 15.03
CA LEU A 100 17.72 -3.51 14.32
C LEU A 100 16.66 -3.10 15.35
N MET A 101 16.45 -1.81 15.55
CA MET A 101 15.34 -1.29 16.34
C MET A 101 14.11 -1.23 15.45
N VAL A 102 13.10 -2.02 15.79
CA VAL A 102 11.78 -2.02 15.14
C VAL A 102 10.77 -1.42 16.11
N SER A 103 10.13 -0.33 15.73
CA SER A 103 9.10 0.34 16.54
C SER A 103 7.73 0.07 15.94
N ARG A 104 6.82 -0.49 16.76
CA ARG A 104 5.44 -0.81 16.39
C ARG A 104 4.47 -0.14 17.35
N VAL A 105 3.26 0.09 16.89
CA VAL A 105 2.14 0.48 17.75
C VAL A 105 1.58 -0.77 18.43
N SER A 106 1.60 -0.85 19.76
CA SER A 106 0.90 -1.90 20.51
C SER A 106 -0.57 -1.58 20.67
N GLN A 107 -0.88 -0.36 21.12
CA GLN A 107 -2.24 0.15 21.27
C GLN A 107 -2.29 1.62 20.89
N ALA A 108 -3.36 2.01 20.22
CA ALA A 108 -3.57 3.39 19.81
C ALA A 108 -4.98 3.87 20.14
N GLN A 109 -5.09 5.18 20.25
CA GLN A 109 -6.36 5.89 20.25
C GLN A 109 -7.09 5.64 18.94
N ALA A 110 -8.42 5.54 18.95
CA ALA A 110 -9.19 5.39 17.73
C ALA A 110 -8.85 6.50 16.71
N GLU A 111 -8.77 6.14 15.43
CA GLU A 111 -8.42 7.03 14.31
C GLU A 111 -6.95 7.51 14.29
N LEU A 112 -6.09 7.07 15.21
CA LEU A 112 -4.66 7.40 15.21
C LEU A 112 -3.83 6.37 14.43
N ALA A 113 -3.97 5.11 14.78
CA ALA A 113 -3.21 3.98 14.27
C ALA A 113 -3.90 2.67 14.68
N TYR A 114 -3.36 1.55 14.26
CA TYR A 114 -3.85 0.23 14.67
C TYR A 114 -2.72 -0.61 15.29
N GLY A 115 -3.10 -1.54 16.17
CA GLY A 115 -2.14 -2.43 16.82
C GLY A 115 -1.38 -3.30 15.79
N GLY A 116 -0.07 -3.41 15.96
CA GLY A 116 0.83 -4.10 15.06
C GLY A 116 1.43 -3.22 13.96
N GLU A 117 0.96 -1.98 13.77
CA GLU A 117 1.50 -1.07 12.75
C GLU A 117 2.96 -0.73 13.02
N LYS A 118 3.83 -1.00 12.03
CA LYS A 118 5.24 -0.65 12.08
C LYS A 118 5.44 0.84 11.76
N VAL A 119 5.99 1.59 12.70
CA VAL A 119 6.18 3.04 12.58
C VAL A 119 7.58 3.39 12.08
N ASN A 120 8.61 2.69 12.58
CA ASN A 120 10.00 3.01 12.25
C ASN A 120 10.91 1.79 12.37
N THR A 121 12.00 1.83 11.61
CA THR A 121 13.06 0.81 11.68
C THR A 121 14.39 1.51 11.54
N GLN A 122 15.35 1.20 12.44
CA GLN A 122 16.68 1.80 12.44
C GLN A 122 17.74 0.79 12.87
N VAL A 123 18.90 0.81 12.24
CA VAL A 123 20.06 0.04 12.72
C VAL A 123 20.76 0.83 13.81
N LEU A 124 20.96 0.19 14.95
CA LEU A 124 21.62 0.77 16.11
C LEU A 124 22.89 0.00 16.44
N ARG A 125 23.87 0.70 17.05
CA ARG A 125 25.12 0.09 17.51
C ARG A 125 25.57 0.72 18.83
N TRP A 126 25.88 -0.14 19.81
CA TRP A 126 26.49 0.28 21.06
C TRP A 126 27.97 0.57 20.89
N GLU A 127 28.42 1.76 21.28
CA GLU A 127 29.83 2.15 21.32
C GLU A 127 30.23 2.55 22.74
N ARG A 128 31.24 1.87 23.31
CA ARG A 128 31.76 2.23 24.62
C ARG A 128 32.82 3.32 24.51
N ARG A 129 32.66 4.41 25.28
CA ARG A 129 33.59 5.51 25.34
C ARG A 129 33.88 5.89 26.78
N ASN A 130 34.98 5.37 27.33
CA ASN A 130 35.33 5.51 28.74
C ASN A 130 34.21 4.97 29.65
N ASP A 131 33.63 5.85 30.47
CA ASP A 131 32.55 5.55 31.42
C ASP A 131 31.15 5.86 30.82
N GLU A 132 31.06 6.11 29.52
CA GLU A 132 29.84 6.32 28.79
C GLU A 132 29.59 5.18 27.77
N LEU A 133 28.32 4.86 27.54
CA LEU A 133 27.85 4.00 26.44
C LEU A 133 26.99 4.83 25.49
N LEU A 134 27.42 4.90 24.25
CA LEU A 134 26.70 5.63 23.20
C LEU A 134 25.86 4.68 22.37
N LEU A 135 24.63 5.06 22.04
CA LEU A 135 23.79 4.38 21.08
C LEU A 135 23.82 5.19 19.77
N ARG A 136 24.42 4.62 18.72
CA ARG A 136 24.54 5.24 17.41
C ARG A 136 23.52 4.67 16.44
N VAL A 137 23.12 5.50 15.47
CA VAL A 137 22.34 5.06 14.30
C VAL A 137 23.33 4.78 13.18
N ALA A 138 23.39 3.53 12.75
CA ALA A 138 24.14 3.13 11.56
C ALA A 138 23.26 3.27 10.30
N SER A 139 23.86 3.66 9.18
CA SER A 139 23.17 3.79 7.89
C SER A 139 23.93 3.03 6.81
N TYR A 140 23.20 2.30 6.02
CA TYR A 140 23.70 1.55 4.86
C TYR A 140 23.29 2.18 3.52
N GLU A 141 22.70 3.38 3.55
CA GLU A 141 22.35 4.12 2.34
C GLU A 141 23.56 4.34 1.43
N LYS A 142 24.74 4.62 2.01
CA LYS A 142 25.99 4.84 1.30
C LYS A 142 27.03 3.83 1.71
N THR A 143 27.51 3.06 0.75
CA THR A 143 28.45 1.96 0.95
C THR A 143 29.75 2.14 0.16
N ALA A 144 30.79 1.49 0.59
CA ALA A 144 32.02 1.29 -0.15
C ALA A 144 32.78 0.10 0.45
N ASP A 145 33.59 -0.56 -0.35
CA ASP A 145 34.45 -1.64 0.11
C ASP A 145 35.49 -1.14 1.10
N GLU A 146 35.71 -1.85 2.21
CA GLU A 146 36.66 -1.46 3.25
C GLU A 146 38.09 -1.33 2.75
N ASP A 147 38.46 -2.14 1.76
CA ASP A 147 39.79 -2.14 1.12
C ASP A 147 39.96 -1.02 0.09
N ASP A 148 38.89 -0.32 -0.29
CA ASP A 148 38.94 0.75 -1.29
C ASP A 148 39.30 2.11 -0.64
N PRO A 149 40.21 2.90 -1.23
CA PRO A 149 40.51 4.24 -0.74
C PRO A 149 39.32 5.18 -0.57
N VAL A 150 38.22 4.98 -1.31
CA VAL A 150 36.99 5.80 -1.20
C VAL A 150 36.24 5.51 0.11
N PHE A 151 36.42 4.34 0.73
CA PHE A 151 35.77 3.98 1.99
C PHE A 151 35.91 5.06 3.06
N GLN A 152 37.13 5.60 3.24
CA GLN A 152 37.36 6.67 4.21
C GLN A 152 36.60 7.96 3.84
N ALA A 153 36.35 8.23 2.59
CA ALA A 153 35.58 9.40 2.15
C ALA A 153 34.10 9.21 2.46
N VAL A 154 33.55 8.00 2.25
CA VAL A 154 32.19 7.63 2.64
C VAL A 154 32.02 7.76 4.14
N GLN A 155 32.91 7.21 4.95
CA GLN A 155 32.89 7.34 6.41
C GLN A 155 32.91 8.80 6.88
N ASN A 156 33.70 9.66 6.23
CA ASN A 156 33.78 11.06 6.57
C ASN A 156 32.51 11.86 6.19
N SER A 157 31.75 11.41 5.21
CA SER A 157 30.52 12.07 4.74
C SER A 157 29.22 11.45 5.31
N SER A 158 29.33 10.28 5.95
CA SER A 158 28.22 9.54 6.54
C SER A 158 28.47 9.29 8.04
N PHE A 159 28.73 10.40 8.78
CA PHE A 159 28.98 10.29 10.22
C PHE A 159 27.71 9.83 10.95
N GLU A 160 27.83 8.72 11.66
CA GLU A 160 26.73 8.10 12.39
C GLU A 160 26.27 8.98 13.57
N PRO A 161 25.01 9.44 13.59
CA PRO A 161 24.51 10.25 14.67
C PRO A 161 24.42 9.45 15.99
N ILE A 162 24.55 10.15 17.11
CA ILE A 162 24.34 9.58 18.43
C ILE A 162 22.88 9.78 18.80
N LEU A 163 22.12 8.68 18.92
CA LEU A 163 20.72 8.71 19.35
C LEU A 163 20.62 9.05 20.84
N LYS A 164 21.47 8.42 21.68
CA LYS A 164 21.48 8.60 23.12
C LYS A 164 22.89 8.34 23.70
N SER A 165 23.24 9.02 24.80
CA SER A 165 24.38 8.72 25.66
C SER A 165 23.87 8.26 27.01
N PHE A 166 24.53 7.25 27.58
CA PHE A 166 24.24 6.65 28.87
C PHE A 166 25.49 6.64 29.73
N ASP A 167 25.35 7.01 30.99
CA ASP A 167 26.40 6.79 31.98
C ASP A 167 26.46 5.29 32.35
N VAL A 168 27.62 4.72 32.45
CA VAL A 168 27.82 3.35 32.99
C VAL A 168 27.63 3.41 34.52
N GLU A 169 26.43 3.05 34.97
CA GLU A 169 26.06 3.09 36.39
C GLU A 169 26.80 2.02 37.21
N ALA A 170 26.92 0.79 36.67
CA ALA A 170 27.62 -0.32 37.28
C ALA A 170 28.26 -1.23 36.24
N LEU A 171 29.17 -2.10 36.67
CA LEU A 171 29.47 -3.34 35.94
C LEU A 171 28.51 -4.42 36.43
N ASN A 172 28.17 -5.38 35.53
CA ASN A 172 27.39 -6.54 35.95
C ASN A 172 28.17 -7.42 36.95
N GLU A 173 27.50 -8.40 37.60
CA GLU A 173 28.06 -9.16 38.71
C GLU A 173 29.39 -9.85 38.38
N ASP A 174 29.55 -10.37 37.14
CA ASP A 174 30.75 -11.05 36.69
C ASP A 174 31.73 -10.17 35.89
N SER A 175 31.41 -8.90 35.73
CA SER A 175 32.22 -7.89 35.03
C SER A 175 32.44 -8.19 33.54
N THR A 176 31.46 -8.83 32.89
CA THR A 176 31.40 -9.13 31.44
C THR A 176 30.48 -8.22 30.68
N GLY A 177 29.90 -7.22 31.33
CA GLY A 177 28.97 -6.24 30.76
C GLY A 177 28.82 -5.00 31.64
N VAL A 178 28.03 -4.06 31.16
CA VAL A 178 27.75 -2.79 31.81
C VAL A 178 26.25 -2.63 32.05
N VAL A 179 25.90 -1.91 33.11
CA VAL A 179 24.52 -1.56 33.48
C VAL A 179 24.29 -0.08 33.22
N VAL A 180 23.23 0.25 32.52
CA VAL A 180 22.82 1.63 32.19
C VAL A 180 21.34 1.86 32.51
N ASP A 181 20.96 3.09 32.87
CA ASP A 181 19.56 3.51 32.97
C ASP A 181 18.98 3.74 31.56
N ALA A 182 18.11 2.83 31.11
CA ALA A 182 17.51 2.84 29.80
C ALA A 182 16.15 3.56 29.73
N LYS A 183 15.50 3.85 30.88
CA LYS A 183 14.14 4.43 30.93
C LYS A 183 13.98 5.64 30.03
N ALA A 184 14.92 6.60 30.12
CA ALA A 184 14.81 7.85 29.39
C ALA A 184 14.91 7.69 27.84
N LEU A 185 15.35 6.53 27.32
CA LEU A 185 15.31 6.24 25.88
C LEU A 185 13.86 6.11 25.41
N PHE A 186 13.04 5.40 26.19
CA PHE A 186 11.66 5.04 25.82
C PHE A 186 10.59 5.99 26.37
N THR A 187 10.93 6.84 27.34
CA THR A 187 9.98 7.76 27.99
C THR A 187 10.27 9.23 27.76
N SER A 188 11.22 9.57 26.88
CA SER A 188 11.46 10.94 26.43
C SER A 188 11.05 11.12 24.96
N ASP A 189 10.99 12.38 24.49
CA ASP A 189 10.63 12.66 23.11
C ASP A 189 11.79 12.37 22.14
N VAL A 190 11.98 11.09 21.84
CA VAL A 190 12.93 10.62 20.83
C VAL A 190 12.16 10.44 19.51
N PRO A 191 12.38 11.29 18.49
CA PRO A 191 11.60 11.24 17.24
C PRO A 191 11.61 9.88 16.54
N ALA A 192 12.70 9.12 16.68
CA ALA A 192 12.87 7.79 16.14
C ALA A 192 11.98 6.72 16.81
N LEU A 193 11.49 6.95 18.02
CA LEU A 193 10.76 6.00 18.84
C LEU A 193 9.32 6.46 19.17
N GLY A 194 8.85 7.56 18.59
CA GLY A 194 7.54 8.11 18.86
C GLY A 194 6.67 8.21 17.61
N LEU A 195 5.68 9.09 17.67
CA LEU A 195 4.82 9.38 16.53
C LEU A 195 5.62 9.83 15.30
N SER A 196 5.19 9.41 14.13
CA SER A 196 5.77 9.83 12.85
C SER A 196 5.67 11.36 12.67
N LYS A 197 6.47 11.91 11.76
CA LYS A 197 6.44 13.35 11.45
C LYS A 197 5.06 13.75 10.92
N GLU A 198 4.47 12.93 10.08
CA GLU A 198 3.16 13.13 9.46
C GLU A 198 2.06 13.17 10.52
N ALA A 199 2.00 12.20 11.43
CA ALA A 199 1.05 12.21 12.54
C ALA A 199 1.23 13.42 13.47
N ARG A 200 2.48 13.84 13.71
CA ARG A 200 2.74 15.06 14.50
C ARG A 200 2.24 16.33 13.83
N GLU A 201 2.36 16.43 12.51
CA GLU A 201 1.88 17.57 11.71
C GLU A 201 0.35 17.56 11.62
N GLU A 202 -0.27 16.44 11.33
CA GLU A 202 -1.72 16.26 11.20
C GLU A 202 -2.45 16.62 12.50
N TYR A 203 -2.00 16.04 13.63
CA TYR A 203 -2.62 16.27 14.95
C TYR A 203 -2.10 17.52 15.66
N GLN A 204 -1.21 18.28 15.02
CA GLN A 204 -0.59 19.48 15.56
C GLN A 204 0.00 19.24 16.95
N VAL A 205 0.83 18.19 17.06
CA VAL A 205 1.51 17.77 18.28
C VAL A 205 2.49 18.85 18.72
N ARG A 206 2.49 19.19 20.02
CA ARG A 206 3.32 20.26 20.58
C ARG A 206 4.52 19.74 21.34
N ARG A 207 4.30 18.77 22.22
CA ARG A 207 5.34 18.19 23.07
C ARG A 207 4.86 16.89 23.73
N LEU A 208 5.80 16.04 24.10
CA LEU A 208 5.55 14.91 24.99
C LEU A 208 5.23 15.41 26.41
N ASP A 209 4.24 14.80 27.07
CA ASP A 209 3.92 15.01 28.47
C ASP A 209 4.54 13.91 29.35
N GLY A 210 5.64 14.22 29.99
CA GLY A 210 6.38 13.26 30.83
C GLY A 210 5.65 12.81 32.10
N GLU A 211 4.58 13.52 32.52
CA GLU A 211 3.77 13.08 33.69
C GLU A 211 2.76 12.00 33.30
N ARG A 212 2.44 11.89 32.00
CA ARG A 212 1.48 10.91 31.43
C ARG A 212 2.16 9.91 30.51
N THR A 213 3.50 9.85 30.54
CA THR A 213 4.33 8.92 29.76
C THR A 213 5.02 7.97 30.73
N TYR A 214 4.92 6.65 30.51
CA TYR A 214 5.44 5.63 31.41
C TYR A 214 5.71 4.30 30.70
N LEU A 215 6.54 3.45 31.29
CA LEU A 215 6.81 2.10 30.81
C LEU A 215 5.67 1.14 31.19
N THR A 216 5.29 0.26 30.27
CA THR A 216 4.29 -0.80 30.50
C THR A 216 4.92 -2.18 30.54
N GLY A 217 5.96 -2.45 29.77
CA GLY A 217 6.64 -3.73 29.69
C GLY A 217 8.12 -3.62 29.37
N ALA A 218 8.87 -4.65 29.71
CA ALA A 218 10.22 -4.92 29.20
C ALA A 218 10.47 -6.41 29.27
N GLU A 219 10.65 -7.06 28.12
CA GLU A 219 10.85 -8.50 27.99
C GLU A 219 12.10 -8.77 27.15
N SER A 220 12.83 -9.84 27.45
CA SER A 220 14.05 -10.16 26.76
C SER A 220 14.07 -11.59 26.27
N PHE A 221 14.29 -11.75 24.97
CA PHE A 221 14.36 -13.02 24.27
C PHE A 221 15.79 -13.31 23.78
N PRO A 222 16.09 -14.54 23.34
CA PRO A 222 17.44 -14.87 22.90
C PRO A 222 18.00 -14.04 21.72
N LYS A 223 17.12 -13.47 20.86
CA LYS A 223 17.51 -12.70 19.68
C LYS A 223 16.98 -11.27 19.65
N ASN A 224 16.11 -10.89 20.57
CA ASN A 224 15.60 -9.53 20.72
C ASN A 224 15.31 -9.16 22.16
N THR A 225 15.18 -7.87 22.41
CA THR A 225 14.74 -7.29 23.67
C THR A 225 13.69 -6.24 23.37
N ASP A 226 12.52 -6.38 23.95
CA ASP A 226 11.36 -5.54 23.71
C ASP A 226 11.09 -4.64 24.91
N VAL A 227 10.73 -3.38 24.62
CA VAL A 227 10.32 -2.40 25.63
C VAL A 227 9.02 -1.75 25.18
N GLU A 228 8.04 -1.78 26.08
CA GLU A 228 6.76 -1.14 25.86
C GLU A 228 6.60 0.12 26.68
N ALA A 229 6.06 1.17 26.06
CA ALA A 229 5.84 2.45 26.71
C ALA A 229 4.60 3.15 26.20
N VAL A 230 3.82 3.73 27.10
CA VAL A 230 2.76 4.68 26.74
C VAL A 230 3.38 6.07 26.60
N LEU A 231 3.28 6.63 25.40
CA LEU A 231 3.67 8.00 25.08
C LEU A 231 2.43 8.87 24.97
N THR A 232 2.40 9.98 25.73
CA THR A 232 1.29 10.93 25.66
C THR A 232 1.78 12.29 25.24
N TYR A 233 1.19 12.85 24.21
CA TYR A 233 1.54 14.15 23.65
C TYR A 233 0.43 15.17 23.85
N ASP A 234 0.78 16.41 24.17
CA ASP A 234 -0.11 17.54 24.04
C ASP A 234 -0.33 17.85 22.55
N ALA A 235 -1.58 17.80 22.08
CA ALA A 235 -1.96 18.05 20.69
C ALA A 235 -3.06 19.11 20.60
N GLN A 236 -3.09 19.83 19.47
CA GLN A 236 -4.11 20.83 19.23
C GLN A 236 -5.34 20.25 18.54
N ASN A 237 -5.14 19.23 17.69
CA ASN A 237 -6.16 18.60 16.89
C ASN A 237 -6.07 17.06 17.03
N PRO A 238 -6.32 16.49 18.24
CA PRO A 238 -6.20 15.05 18.44
C PRO A 238 -7.26 14.28 17.66
N PRO A 239 -6.96 13.02 17.21
CA PRO A 239 -7.96 12.16 16.61
C PRO A 239 -9.06 11.84 17.63
N SER A 240 -10.24 11.44 17.18
CA SER A 240 -11.39 10.93 17.94
C SER A 240 -11.93 11.80 19.11
N SER A 241 -11.18 12.73 19.70
CA SER A 241 -11.66 13.56 20.82
C SER A 241 -10.92 14.90 20.91
N GLU A 242 -11.37 15.91 20.18
CA GLU A 242 -10.85 17.29 20.28
C GLU A 242 -10.81 17.84 21.72
N SER A 243 -11.70 17.36 22.59
CA SER A 243 -11.80 17.83 23.97
C SER A 243 -10.70 17.28 24.90
N SER A 244 -9.97 16.23 24.52
CA SER A 244 -8.89 15.67 25.32
C SER A 244 -7.64 16.55 25.28
N GLY A 245 -7.35 17.19 24.14
CA GLY A 245 -6.12 17.97 23.91
C GLY A 245 -4.86 17.11 23.93
N THR A 246 -4.99 15.77 23.77
CA THR A 246 -3.89 14.82 23.88
C THR A 246 -4.02 13.70 22.86
N VAL A 247 -2.85 13.20 22.42
CA VAL A 247 -2.68 11.95 21.69
C VAL A 247 -1.91 10.99 22.57
N SER A 248 -2.44 9.79 22.81
CA SER A 248 -1.76 8.73 23.54
C SER A 248 -1.62 7.49 22.66
N VAL A 249 -0.43 6.90 22.66
CA VAL A 249 -0.10 5.68 21.94
C VAL A 249 0.78 4.81 22.81
N GLU A 250 0.54 3.51 22.82
CA GLU A 250 1.45 2.53 23.38
C GLU A 250 2.33 1.97 22.26
N MET A 251 3.63 2.07 22.45
CA MET A 251 4.64 1.65 21.49
C MET A 251 5.37 0.43 22.02
N ASN A 252 5.62 -0.55 21.15
CA ASN A 252 6.58 -1.63 21.35
C ASN A 252 7.85 -1.30 20.55
N HIS A 253 9.00 -1.45 21.20
CA HIS A 253 10.32 -1.23 20.62
C HIS A 253 11.16 -2.49 20.75
N SER A 254 11.30 -3.24 19.64
CA SER A 254 12.09 -4.47 19.60
C SER A 254 13.52 -4.18 19.12
N MET A 255 14.52 -4.47 19.95
CA MET A 255 15.94 -4.45 19.60
C MET A 255 16.38 -5.81 19.14
N VAL A 256 16.41 -6.03 17.83
CA VAL A 256 16.70 -7.32 17.19
C VAL A 256 18.19 -7.46 16.86
N LEU A 257 18.82 -8.56 17.26
CA LEU A 257 20.21 -8.84 16.90
C LEU A 257 20.36 -9.21 15.43
N LEU A 258 21.06 -8.38 14.66
CA LEU A 258 21.37 -8.71 13.27
C LEU A 258 22.39 -9.84 13.13
N PRO A 259 22.31 -10.69 12.09
CA PRO A 259 23.33 -11.70 11.80
C PRO A 259 24.74 -11.11 11.77
N SER A 260 25.71 -11.85 12.27
CA SER A 260 27.11 -11.40 12.24
C SER A 260 27.67 -11.30 10.82
N GLU A 261 27.21 -12.20 9.95
CA GLU A 261 27.51 -12.22 8.53
C GLU A 261 26.18 -12.08 7.79
N PRO A 262 25.95 -10.98 7.03
CA PRO A 262 24.75 -10.80 6.26
C PRO A 262 24.57 -11.91 5.21
N MET A 263 23.31 -12.25 4.90
CA MET A 263 23.00 -13.12 3.76
C MET A 263 23.59 -12.56 2.46
N THR A 264 24.02 -13.41 1.54
CA THR A 264 24.39 -12.95 0.19
C THR A 264 23.20 -12.26 -0.46
N PRO A 265 23.30 -10.94 -0.77
CA PRO A 265 22.20 -10.21 -1.36
C PRO A 265 21.90 -10.70 -2.78
N ARG A 266 20.69 -10.46 -3.27
CA ARG A 266 20.27 -10.75 -4.64
C ARG A 266 19.81 -9.47 -5.30
N HIS A 267 20.41 -9.12 -6.45
CA HIS A 267 20.05 -7.92 -7.18
C HIS A 267 18.60 -7.95 -7.68
N CYS A 268 17.96 -6.77 -7.67
CA CYS A 268 16.64 -6.59 -8.23
C CYS A 268 16.63 -6.71 -9.76
N ASP A 269 15.47 -7.06 -10.31
CA ASP A 269 15.14 -6.86 -11.72
C ASP A 269 13.77 -6.19 -11.81
N GLN A 270 13.67 -5.05 -12.48
CA GLN A 270 12.42 -4.29 -12.58
C GLN A 270 11.26 -5.06 -13.22
N ARG A 271 11.57 -6.18 -13.89
CA ARG A 271 10.60 -7.08 -14.53
C ARG A 271 10.08 -8.17 -13.59
N VAL A 272 10.60 -8.22 -12.35
CA VAL A 272 10.22 -9.17 -11.31
C VAL A 272 9.84 -8.41 -10.05
N GLY A 273 8.64 -8.63 -9.54
CA GLY A 273 8.16 -7.96 -8.33
C GLY A 273 8.80 -8.51 -7.06
N TYR A 274 9.64 -7.71 -6.42
CA TYR A 274 10.14 -7.94 -5.06
C TYR A 274 10.23 -6.62 -4.31
N PHE A 275 9.91 -6.64 -3.00
CA PHE A 275 10.34 -5.56 -2.11
C PHE A 275 11.86 -5.54 -2.04
N ASN A 276 12.45 -4.38 -1.74
CA ASN A 276 13.88 -4.21 -1.85
C ASN A 276 14.47 -3.29 -0.80
N VAL A 277 15.80 -3.29 -0.73
CA VAL A 277 16.65 -2.29 -0.07
C VAL A 277 17.56 -1.67 -1.11
N GLU A 278 17.81 -0.37 -1.00
CA GLU A 278 18.62 0.40 -1.95
C GLU A 278 19.86 0.95 -1.28
N HIS A 279 21.00 0.85 -1.98
CA HIS A 279 22.30 1.36 -1.54
C HIS A 279 22.93 2.20 -2.64
N ILE A 280 23.78 3.15 -2.25
CA ILE A 280 24.62 3.92 -3.17
C ILE A 280 26.07 3.45 -2.96
N ASN A 281 26.59 2.64 -3.91
CA ASN A 281 27.92 2.07 -3.86
C ASN A 281 28.95 2.99 -4.51
N TYR A 282 29.91 3.46 -3.74
CA TYR A 282 30.99 4.34 -4.18
C TYR A 282 32.24 3.59 -4.67
N SER A 283 32.33 2.27 -4.46
CA SER A 283 33.41 1.41 -4.96
C SER A 283 33.15 0.89 -6.37
N SER A 284 31.99 1.19 -6.97
CA SER A 284 31.66 0.84 -8.34
C SER A 284 32.67 1.42 -9.33
N GLU A 285 33.02 0.66 -10.39
CA GLU A 285 33.86 1.12 -11.51
C GLU A 285 33.12 2.10 -12.47
N GLU A 286 31.84 2.38 -12.24
CA GLU A 286 31.06 3.35 -12.99
C GLU A 286 31.60 4.78 -12.80
N GLN A 287 31.28 5.70 -13.74
CA GLN A 287 31.72 7.11 -13.62
C GLN A 287 30.82 7.95 -12.72
N GLN A 288 30.01 7.29 -11.91
CA GLN A 288 29.15 7.81 -10.85
C GLN A 288 29.06 6.75 -9.76
N ALA A 289 28.56 7.11 -8.57
CA ALA A 289 28.20 6.11 -7.58
C ALA A 289 27.04 5.24 -8.13
N ALA A 290 27.16 3.92 -8.00
CA ALA A 290 26.14 3.00 -8.48
C ALA A 290 24.98 2.93 -7.49
N GLU A 291 23.77 3.00 -8.00
CA GLU A 291 22.59 2.63 -7.26
C GLU A 291 22.44 1.11 -7.30
N GLU A 292 22.52 0.47 -6.14
CA GLU A 292 22.36 -0.97 -5.97
C GLU A 292 21.04 -1.26 -5.29
N CYS A 293 20.30 -2.21 -5.82
CA CYS A 293 19.03 -2.65 -5.29
C CYS A 293 19.10 -4.15 -4.98
N PHE A 294 18.72 -4.54 -3.75
CA PHE A 294 18.69 -5.93 -3.31
C PHE A 294 17.29 -6.32 -2.85
N VAL A 295 16.79 -7.47 -3.36
CA VAL A 295 15.46 -7.95 -3.00
C VAL A 295 15.38 -8.39 -1.54
N THR A 296 14.24 -8.18 -0.89
CA THR A 296 13.98 -8.75 0.42
C THR A 296 13.48 -10.18 0.27
N ARG A 297 14.10 -11.12 0.98
CA ARG A 297 13.75 -12.54 0.96
C ARG A 297 14.23 -13.31 2.18
N TRP A 298 13.63 -14.45 2.51
CA TRP A 298 14.16 -15.36 3.50
C TRP A 298 15.43 -16.03 2.99
N GLN A 299 16.33 -16.35 3.91
CA GLN A 299 17.50 -17.18 3.61
C GLN A 299 17.08 -18.65 3.58
N LEU A 300 17.15 -19.30 2.42
CA LEU A 300 16.92 -20.74 2.29
C LEU A 300 18.15 -21.41 1.71
N GLU A 301 18.71 -22.36 2.48
CA GLU A 301 19.82 -23.19 2.09
C GLU A 301 19.39 -24.67 2.10
N PRO A 302 19.75 -25.48 1.08
CA PRO A 302 19.37 -26.88 1.05
C PRO A 302 20.09 -27.69 2.15
N SER A 303 19.33 -28.52 2.86
CA SER A 303 19.92 -29.44 3.87
C SER A 303 20.82 -30.52 3.23
N ASP A 304 20.63 -30.83 1.94
CA ASP A 304 21.46 -31.72 1.13
C ASP A 304 21.81 -31.05 -0.20
N PRO A 305 22.92 -30.27 -0.26
CA PRO A 305 23.35 -29.55 -1.46
C PRO A 305 23.64 -30.44 -2.67
N GLU A 306 24.12 -31.70 -2.44
CA GLU A 306 24.42 -32.63 -3.52
C GLU A 306 23.13 -33.15 -4.17
N ALA A 307 22.16 -33.56 -3.37
CA ALA A 307 20.85 -33.97 -3.87
C ALA A 307 20.12 -32.82 -4.58
N TYR A 308 20.21 -31.61 -4.04
CA TYR A 308 19.64 -30.41 -4.68
C TYR A 308 20.27 -30.14 -6.07
N ALA A 309 21.61 -30.23 -6.16
CA ALA A 309 22.33 -30.05 -7.44
C ALA A 309 21.98 -31.15 -8.48
N ASP A 310 21.63 -32.35 -8.02
CA ASP A 310 21.13 -33.46 -8.86
C ASP A 310 19.65 -33.28 -9.27
N GLY A 311 18.99 -32.23 -8.81
CA GLY A 311 17.59 -31.87 -9.13
C GLY A 311 16.54 -32.59 -8.26
N GLU A 312 16.92 -33.13 -7.13
CA GLU A 312 16.01 -33.71 -6.15
C GLU A 312 15.40 -32.59 -5.26
N LEU A 313 14.13 -32.76 -4.86
CA LEU A 313 13.50 -31.87 -3.89
C LEU A 313 14.04 -32.15 -2.49
N VAL A 314 14.66 -31.17 -1.87
CA VAL A 314 15.25 -31.25 -0.53
C VAL A 314 14.52 -30.30 0.46
N GLU A 315 14.62 -30.61 1.74
CA GLU A 315 14.19 -29.66 2.77
C GLU A 315 15.24 -28.55 2.94
N PRO A 316 14.86 -27.31 3.28
CA PRO A 316 15.83 -26.32 3.69
C PRO A 316 16.45 -26.68 5.05
N VAL A 317 17.59 -26.08 5.38
CA VAL A 317 18.23 -26.19 6.70
C VAL A 317 17.31 -25.60 7.77
N GLU A 318 16.75 -24.42 7.50
CA GLU A 318 15.75 -23.75 8.34
C GLU A 318 14.53 -23.43 7.46
N PRO A 319 13.37 -24.07 7.72
CA PRO A 319 12.13 -23.75 7.02
C PRO A 319 11.55 -22.38 7.50
N ILE A 320 10.76 -21.74 6.66
CA ILE A 320 9.94 -20.58 7.04
C ILE A 320 8.77 -21.11 7.88
N GLU A 321 8.69 -20.69 9.15
CA GLU A 321 7.71 -21.18 10.11
C GLU A 321 6.74 -20.08 10.51
N TYR A 322 5.45 -20.32 10.33
CA TYR A 322 4.39 -19.43 10.82
C TYR A 322 3.59 -20.09 11.92
N TYR A 323 3.46 -19.39 13.04
CA TYR A 323 2.66 -19.82 14.18
C TYR A 323 1.26 -19.21 14.10
N VAL A 324 0.24 -20.06 14.28
CA VAL A 324 -1.15 -19.59 14.34
C VAL A 324 -1.44 -19.07 15.76
N ASP A 325 -1.79 -17.78 15.86
CA ASP A 325 -2.13 -17.12 17.12
C ASP A 325 -3.19 -17.94 17.90
N PRO A 326 -2.96 -18.21 19.20
CA PRO A 326 -3.98 -18.81 20.06
C PRO A 326 -5.32 -18.06 20.08
N ALA A 327 -5.33 -16.74 19.87
CA ALA A 327 -6.53 -15.91 19.80
C ALA A 327 -7.37 -16.15 18.54
N THR A 328 -6.80 -16.76 17.49
CA THR A 328 -7.57 -17.14 16.29
C THR A 328 -8.72 -18.06 16.64
N PRO A 329 -9.98 -17.74 16.25
CA PRO A 329 -11.12 -18.62 16.51
C PRO A 329 -10.91 -20.02 15.92
N GLU A 330 -11.20 -21.06 16.70
CA GLU A 330 -10.91 -22.48 16.36
C GLU A 330 -11.44 -22.90 14.99
N LYS A 331 -12.58 -22.37 14.57
CA LYS A 331 -13.18 -22.68 13.25
C LYS A 331 -12.37 -22.16 12.08
N TRP A 332 -11.51 -21.12 12.28
CA TRP A 332 -10.70 -20.50 11.24
C TRP A 332 -9.27 -21.05 11.15
N LYS A 333 -8.73 -21.58 12.24
CA LYS A 333 -7.36 -22.15 12.27
C LYS A 333 -7.03 -23.11 11.12
N PRO A 334 -7.94 -24.02 10.71
CA PRO A 334 -7.62 -24.92 9.57
C PRO A 334 -7.42 -24.19 8.24
N TYR A 335 -8.11 -23.07 8.03
CA TYR A 335 -8.00 -22.27 6.80
C TYR A 335 -6.77 -21.38 6.81
N VAL A 336 -6.44 -20.79 7.96
CA VAL A 336 -5.18 -20.05 8.16
C VAL A 336 -3.98 -20.95 7.85
N ARG A 337 -3.95 -22.19 8.40
CA ARG A 337 -2.87 -23.16 8.09
C ARG A 337 -2.76 -23.46 6.61
N LYS A 338 -3.90 -23.72 5.95
CA LYS A 338 -3.90 -24.00 4.51
C LYS A 338 -3.35 -22.81 3.71
N GLY A 339 -3.77 -21.58 4.02
CA GLY A 339 -3.28 -20.38 3.33
C GLY A 339 -1.77 -20.21 3.44
N ILE A 340 -1.17 -20.54 4.59
CA ILE A 340 0.28 -20.58 4.76
C ILE A 340 0.90 -21.68 3.88
N GLU A 341 0.37 -22.89 3.94
CA GLU A 341 0.94 -24.08 3.28
C GLU A 341 0.69 -24.13 1.78
N ASP A 342 -0.21 -23.31 1.21
CA ASP A 342 -0.46 -23.21 -0.22
C ASP A 342 0.81 -22.80 -1.00
N TRP A 343 1.70 -22.04 -0.41
CA TRP A 343 2.98 -21.63 -1.00
C TRP A 343 3.99 -22.78 -1.18
N GLN A 344 3.75 -23.96 -0.60
CA GLN A 344 4.67 -25.09 -0.76
C GLN A 344 4.88 -25.50 -2.22
N GLU A 345 3.87 -25.34 -3.10
CA GLU A 345 4.01 -25.68 -4.51
C GLU A 345 4.96 -24.70 -5.22
N ALA A 346 4.88 -23.40 -4.91
CA ALA A 346 5.82 -22.41 -5.42
C ALA A 346 7.27 -22.70 -4.98
N PHE A 347 7.49 -23.11 -3.74
CA PHE A 347 8.83 -23.53 -3.27
C PHE A 347 9.32 -24.83 -3.92
N ARG A 348 8.44 -25.72 -4.35
CA ARG A 348 8.84 -26.91 -5.14
C ARG A 348 9.45 -26.51 -6.48
N ALA A 349 8.92 -25.44 -7.13
CA ALA A 349 9.52 -24.87 -8.33
C ALA A 349 10.92 -24.33 -8.08
N ALA A 350 11.22 -23.89 -6.86
CA ALA A 350 12.57 -23.46 -6.43
C ALA A 350 13.47 -24.62 -5.96
N GLY A 351 13.00 -25.88 -5.99
CA GLY A 351 13.75 -27.08 -5.59
C GLY A 351 13.63 -27.51 -4.14
N PHE A 352 12.71 -26.86 -3.38
CA PHE A 352 12.50 -27.17 -1.97
C PHE A 352 11.18 -27.89 -1.71
N LYS A 353 11.15 -28.76 -0.73
CA LYS A 353 9.95 -29.34 -0.10
C LYS A 353 9.89 -28.93 1.37
N ASN A 354 8.71 -28.78 1.91
CA ASN A 354 8.50 -28.36 3.32
C ASN A 354 9.24 -27.05 3.66
N ALA A 355 9.36 -26.14 2.69
CA ALA A 355 10.07 -24.87 2.86
C ALA A 355 9.30 -23.86 3.70
N ILE A 356 7.97 -23.94 3.71
CA ILE A 356 7.09 -23.11 4.52
C ILE A 356 6.12 -24.04 5.27
N VAL A 357 5.93 -23.83 6.57
CA VAL A 357 5.11 -24.68 7.42
C VAL A 357 4.28 -23.88 8.43
N ALA A 358 3.05 -24.30 8.64
CA ALA A 358 2.18 -23.75 9.68
C ALA A 358 2.32 -24.56 10.97
N LYS A 359 2.50 -23.87 12.09
CA LYS A 359 2.66 -24.45 13.43
C LYS A 359 1.61 -23.94 14.41
N ASP A 360 1.37 -24.70 15.48
CA ASP A 360 0.63 -24.21 16.65
C ASP A 360 1.59 -23.61 17.67
N SER A 361 1.11 -22.68 18.50
CA SER A 361 1.87 -22.14 19.63
C SER A 361 2.43 -23.22 20.58
N SER A 362 1.79 -24.40 20.63
CA SER A 362 2.28 -25.57 21.39
C SER A 362 3.50 -26.25 20.78
N ASP A 363 3.84 -25.95 19.53
CA ASP A 363 4.98 -26.53 18.80
C ASP A 363 6.25 -25.66 18.96
N ALA A 364 6.15 -24.52 19.63
CA ALA A 364 7.27 -23.62 19.88
C ALA A 364 8.33 -24.25 20.81
N GLU A 365 9.59 -23.97 20.56
CA GLU A 365 10.70 -24.35 21.42
C GLU A 365 10.76 -23.42 22.65
N GLY A 366 10.18 -23.82 23.74
CA GLY A 366 10.09 -23.05 24.98
C GLY A 366 8.70 -22.47 25.22
N THR A 367 8.63 -21.29 25.85
CA THR A 367 7.38 -20.56 25.99
C THR A 367 7.15 -19.79 24.70
N PHE A 368 5.97 -19.98 24.08
CA PHE A 368 5.58 -19.20 22.91
C PHE A 368 5.22 -17.79 23.35
N ASP A 369 5.85 -16.82 22.73
CA ASP A 369 5.50 -15.40 22.82
C ASP A 369 5.51 -14.82 21.40
N PRO A 370 4.44 -14.14 20.96
CA PRO A 370 4.41 -13.57 19.62
C PRO A 370 5.37 -12.37 19.43
N ASP A 371 5.94 -11.82 20.50
CA ASP A 371 6.92 -10.73 20.44
C ASP A 371 8.38 -11.25 20.41
N ASP A 372 8.58 -12.59 20.57
CA ASP A 372 9.87 -13.25 20.34
C ASP A 372 10.10 -13.40 18.83
N ILE A 373 11.08 -12.69 18.30
CA ILE A 373 11.41 -12.64 16.86
C ILE A 373 11.70 -14.00 16.21
N ARG A 374 11.87 -15.04 17.01
CA ARG A 374 12.03 -16.41 16.51
C ARG A 374 10.73 -17.02 15.96
N TYR A 375 9.58 -16.40 16.24
CA TYR A 375 8.26 -16.93 15.93
C TYR A 375 7.45 -15.97 15.05
N SER A 376 7.59 -16.07 13.73
CA SER A 376 6.69 -15.37 12.83
C SER A 376 5.24 -15.82 13.06
N THR A 377 4.32 -14.91 13.26
CA THR A 377 2.97 -15.22 13.75
C THR A 377 1.88 -14.66 12.85
N VAL A 378 0.83 -15.46 12.59
CA VAL A 378 -0.43 -14.94 12.04
C VAL A 378 -1.31 -14.54 13.21
N ARG A 379 -1.27 -13.25 13.55
CA ARG A 379 -1.97 -12.64 14.70
C ARG A 379 -3.43 -12.35 14.38
N TRP A 380 -4.31 -12.57 15.35
CA TRP A 380 -5.74 -12.27 15.25
C TRP A 380 -6.11 -11.08 16.11
N PHE A 381 -6.41 -9.93 15.49
CA PHE A 381 -6.79 -8.71 16.19
C PHE A 381 -8.30 -8.56 16.32
N ALA A 382 -8.79 -8.24 17.53
CA ALA A 382 -10.18 -7.87 17.78
C ALA A 382 -10.41 -6.40 17.38
N SER A 383 -10.43 -6.14 16.07
CA SER A 383 -10.57 -4.80 15.50
C SER A 383 -11.77 -4.73 14.56
N GLU A 384 -12.44 -3.58 14.51
CA GLU A 384 -13.49 -3.27 13.55
C GLU A 384 -12.94 -2.85 12.17
N ILE A 385 -11.63 -2.70 12.02
CA ILE A 385 -10.99 -2.36 10.74
C ILE A 385 -11.14 -3.54 9.77
N PRO A 386 -11.70 -3.35 8.58
CA PRO A 386 -11.88 -4.42 7.60
C PRO A 386 -10.61 -4.59 6.76
N ASN A 387 -9.54 -5.14 7.34
CA ASN A 387 -8.24 -5.28 6.70
C ASN A 387 -7.49 -6.54 7.14
N ALA A 388 -6.43 -6.87 6.41
CA ALA A 388 -5.33 -7.74 6.78
C ALA A 388 -4.01 -7.07 6.35
N TYR A 389 -2.88 -7.48 6.94
CA TYR A 389 -1.60 -6.82 6.73
C TYR A 389 -0.45 -7.81 6.92
N GLY A 390 0.41 -7.95 5.90
CA GLY A 390 1.55 -8.87 5.89
C GLY A 390 2.90 -8.16 5.80
N PRO A 391 3.40 -7.51 6.88
CA PRO A 391 4.70 -6.87 6.90
C PRO A 391 5.83 -7.87 7.13
N HIS A 392 7.06 -7.45 6.89
CA HIS A 392 8.24 -8.20 7.30
C HIS A 392 9.31 -7.28 7.90
N VAL A 393 10.15 -7.87 8.75
CA VAL A 393 11.36 -7.26 9.30
C VAL A 393 12.56 -7.84 8.56
N HIS A 394 13.42 -6.99 8.03
CA HIS A 394 14.55 -7.43 7.23
C HIS A 394 15.85 -6.71 7.62
N ASP A 395 16.97 -7.37 7.37
CA ASP A 395 18.31 -6.80 7.51
C ASP A 395 18.57 -5.83 6.34
N PRO A 396 18.76 -4.53 6.60
CA PRO A 396 18.93 -3.55 5.52
C PRO A 396 20.27 -3.69 4.78
N ARG A 397 21.20 -4.54 5.25
CA ARG A 397 22.49 -4.80 4.59
C ARG A 397 22.37 -5.76 3.42
N SER A 398 21.35 -6.66 3.45
CA SER A 398 21.26 -7.77 2.49
C SER A 398 19.85 -8.06 1.99
N GLY A 399 18.82 -7.43 2.58
CA GLY A 399 17.43 -7.76 2.35
C GLY A 399 16.97 -9.07 3.00
N GLN A 400 17.77 -9.70 3.87
CA GLN A 400 17.36 -10.93 4.56
C GLN A 400 16.14 -10.66 5.46
N ILE A 401 15.02 -11.34 5.19
CA ILE A 401 13.85 -11.32 6.09
C ILE A 401 14.20 -12.12 7.35
N LEU A 402 13.95 -11.54 8.51
CA LEU A 402 14.28 -12.08 9.83
C LEU A 402 13.05 -12.59 10.57
N GLU A 403 11.92 -11.92 10.35
CA GLU A 403 10.63 -12.22 10.99
C GLU A 403 9.50 -11.55 10.22
N SER A 404 8.27 -12.06 10.37
CA SER A 404 7.08 -11.46 9.83
C SER A 404 5.84 -11.80 10.65
N ASP A 405 5.14 -10.77 11.13
CA ASP A 405 3.85 -10.90 11.81
C ASP A 405 2.72 -10.46 10.90
N ILE A 406 1.87 -11.41 10.50
CA ILE A 406 0.69 -11.13 9.68
C ILE A 406 -0.47 -10.73 10.60
N GLY A 407 -1.01 -9.53 10.39
CA GLY A 407 -2.18 -9.03 11.12
C GLY A 407 -3.49 -9.41 10.45
N MET A 408 -4.33 -10.22 11.09
CA MET A 408 -5.68 -10.55 10.65
C MET A 408 -6.70 -9.82 11.53
N TYR A 409 -7.35 -8.79 11.01
CA TYR A 409 -8.37 -8.03 11.75
C TYR A 409 -9.73 -8.71 11.64
N HIS A 410 -10.48 -8.75 12.74
CA HIS A 410 -11.75 -9.51 12.79
C HIS A 410 -12.72 -9.13 11.67
N ASN A 411 -12.83 -7.86 11.36
CA ASN A 411 -13.76 -7.36 10.33
C ASN A 411 -13.27 -7.55 8.89
N VAL A 412 -12.13 -8.20 8.65
CA VAL A 412 -11.80 -8.72 7.30
C VAL A 412 -12.89 -9.66 6.80
N LEU A 413 -13.58 -10.35 7.72
CA LEU A 413 -14.69 -11.25 7.37
C LEU A 413 -15.88 -10.51 6.73
N SER A 414 -16.21 -9.29 7.19
CA SER A 414 -17.28 -8.48 6.56
C SER A 414 -16.86 -8.00 5.18
N LEU A 415 -15.61 -7.53 5.03
CA LEU A 415 -15.06 -7.10 3.74
C LEU A 415 -15.12 -8.23 2.70
N LEU A 416 -14.68 -9.43 3.07
CA LEU A 416 -14.70 -10.60 2.21
C LEU A 416 -16.13 -11.00 1.82
N ARG A 417 -17.07 -10.94 2.78
CA ARG A 417 -18.48 -11.20 2.52
C ARG A 417 -19.03 -10.26 1.46
N ASP A 418 -18.80 -8.95 1.60
CA ASP A 418 -19.37 -7.94 0.72
C ASP A 418 -18.80 -8.03 -0.69
N TRP A 419 -17.50 -8.19 -0.83
CA TRP A 419 -16.87 -8.39 -2.12
C TRP A 419 -17.35 -9.68 -2.80
N TYR A 420 -17.34 -10.80 -2.07
CA TYR A 420 -17.79 -12.08 -2.64
C TYR A 420 -19.25 -12.07 -3.04
N PHE A 421 -20.10 -11.43 -2.23
CA PHE A 421 -21.51 -11.24 -2.57
C PHE A 421 -21.66 -10.44 -3.86
N VAL A 422 -21.09 -9.24 -3.93
CA VAL A 422 -21.29 -8.31 -5.08
C VAL A 422 -20.69 -8.87 -6.36
N GLN A 423 -19.55 -9.54 -6.27
CA GLN A 423 -18.85 -10.05 -7.44
C GLN A 423 -19.38 -11.40 -7.92
N THR A 424 -19.93 -12.25 -7.04
CA THR A 424 -20.23 -13.64 -7.43
C THR A 424 -21.67 -14.09 -7.21
N ALA A 425 -22.48 -13.43 -6.38
CA ALA A 425 -23.83 -13.90 -6.01
C ALA A 425 -24.78 -14.11 -7.20
N ALA A 426 -24.56 -13.42 -8.33
CA ALA A 426 -25.34 -13.64 -9.55
C ALA A 426 -25.16 -15.06 -10.10
N ALA A 427 -23.92 -15.58 -10.12
CA ALA A 427 -23.57 -16.89 -10.66
C ALA A 427 -23.44 -17.95 -9.56
N ASN A 428 -23.12 -17.57 -8.32
CA ASN A 428 -22.87 -18.44 -7.19
C ASN A 428 -23.98 -18.34 -6.11
N PRO A 429 -24.84 -19.37 -5.94
CA PRO A 429 -25.83 -19.35 -4.87
C PRO A 429 -25.26 -19.32 -3.45
N ASP A 430 -24.06 -19.86 -3.23
CA ASP A 430 -23.43 -19.94 -1.91
C ASP A 430 -22.91 -18.56 -1.43
N ALA A 431 -22.78 -17.59 -2.35
CA ALA A 431 -22.45 -16.20 -2.05
C ALA A 431 -23.66 -15.33 -1.67
N ARG A 432 -24.86 -15.90 -1.55
CA ARG A 432 -26.10 -15.19 -1.22
C ARG A 432 -26.38 -15.27 0.28
N GLY A 433 -26.72 -14.14 0.89
CA GLY A 433 -27.06 -14.05 2.30
C GLY A 433 -26.10 -13.17 3.08
N GLN A 434 -26.50 -12.79 4.30
CA GLN A 434 -25.69 -11.98 5.20
C GLN A 434 -24.62 -12.82 5.93
N PHE A 435 -24.79 -14.13 5.98
CA PHE A 435 -23.87 -15.07 6.64
C PHE A 435 -23.59 -16.22 5.69
N PHE A 436 -22.31 -16.42 5.41
CA PHE A 436 -21.88 -17.57 4.62
C PHE A 436 -21.67 -18.78 5.52
N GLU A 437 -21.84 -19.96 4.96
CA GLU A 437 -21.44 -21.21 5.63
C GLU A 437 -19.95 -21.16 5.99
N THR A 438 -19.57 -21.86 7.05
CA THR A 438 -18.19 -21.83 7.55
C THR A 438 -17.15 -22.20 6.49
N ASP A 439 -17.46 -23.16 5.62
CA ASP A 439 -16.54 -23.60 4.57
C ASP A 439 -16.33 -22.50 3.51
N VAL A 440 -17.39 -21.78 3.13
CA VAL A 440 -17.30 -20.67 2.17
C VAL A 440 -16.43 -19.55 2.73
N MET A 441 -16.78 -19.06 3.93
CA MET A 441 -15.99 -17.98 4.57
C MET A 441 -14.57 -18.42 4.90
N GLY A 442 -14.37 -19.71 5.21
CA GLY A 442 -13.05 -20.27 5.48
C GLY A 442 -12.15 -20.24 4.25
N GLU A 443 -12.64 -20.61 3.06
CA GLU A 443 -11.85 -20.53 1.83
C GLU A 443 -11.57 -19.08 1.42
N LEU A 444 -12.48 -18.13 1.70
CA LEU A 444 -12.21 -16.69 1.52
C LEU A 444 -11.07 -16.21 2.45
N LEU A 445 -11.09 -16.66 3.71
CA LEU A 445 -10.04 -16.34 4.68
C LEU A 445 -8.70 -16.97 4.27
N ARG A 446 -8.71 -18.24 3.77
CA ARG A 446 -7.53 -18.90 3.22
C ARG A 446 -6.88 -18.09 2.10
N PHE A 447 -7.69 -17.57 1.16
CA PHE A 447 -7.22 -16.71 0.09
C PHE A 447 -6.48 -15.48 0.64
N VAL A 448 -7.06 -14.75 1.61
CA VAL A 448 -6.41 -13.57 2.19
C VAL A 448 -5.12 -13.96 2.90
N VAL A 449 -5.12 -15.02 3.72
CA VAL A 449 -3.90 -15.48 4.38
C VAL A 449 -2.81 -15.83 3.37
N ALA A 450 -3.16 -16.55 2.28
CA ALA A 450 -2.18 -16.86 1.24
C ALA A 450 -1.62 -15.59 0.56
N HIS A 451 -2.46 -14.58 0.32
CA HIS A 451 -2.04 -13.28 -0.21
C HIS A 451 -1.08 -12.56 0.74
N GLU A 452 -1.44 -12.45 2.05
CA GLU A 452 -0.57 -11.79 3.04
C GLU A 452 0.76 -12.54 3.23
N VAL A 453 0.75 -13.88 3.18
CA VAL A 453 1.99 -14.67 3.17
C VAL A 453 2.86 -14.31 1.97
N GLY A 454 2.29 -14.08 0.79
CA GLY A 454 3.04 -13.61 -0.39
C GLY A 454 3.86 -12.35 -0.11
N HIS A 455 3.28 -11.36 0.59
CA HIS A 455 4.01 -10.16 1.01
C HIS A 455 5.17 -10.49 1.94
N THR A 456 4.99 -11.43 2.82
CA THR A 456 6.02 -11.85 3.78
C THR A 456 7.11 -12.71 3.15
N LEU A 457 6.92 -13.14 1.91
CA LEU A 457 7.94 -13.76 1.07
C LEU A 457 8.72 -12.74 0.21
N GLY A 458 8.43 -11.45 0.37
CA GLY A 458 9.07 -10.37 -0.37
C GLY A 458 8.31 -9.95 -1.63
N LEU A 459 7.12 -10.46 -1.90
CA LEU A 459 6.36 -10.17 -3.11
C LEU A 459 5.43 -8.95 -2.93
N PRO A 460 5.59 -7.84 -3.67
CA PRO A 460 4.63 -6.76 -3.75
C PRO A 460 3.43 -7.16 -4.62
N HIS A 461 2.42 -6.30 -4.69
CA HIS A 461 1.32 -6.51 -5.62
C HIS A 461 1.78 -6.56 -7.08
N ASN A 462 1.20 -7.49 -7.84
CA ASN A 462 1.34 -7.60 -9.31
C ASN A 462 0.01 -7.29 -9.99
N TRP A 463 -0.39 -6.02 -10.04
CA TRP A 463 -1.67 -5.57 -10.58
C TRP A 463 -1.83 -5.76 -12.09
N GLY A 464 -0.81 -6.24 -12.79
CA GLY A 464 -0.83 -6.49 -14.22
C GLY A 464 -1.03 -7.96 -14.59
N SER A 465 -1.04 -8.87 -13.63
CA SER A 465 -1.06 -10.31 -13.90
C SER A 465 -2.38 -10.76 -14.55
N SER A 466 -3.52 -10.19 -14.15
CA SER A 466 -4.85 -10.52 -14.69
C SER A 466 -4.99 -10.20 -16.18
N ASP A 467 -4.22 -9.26 -16.74
CA ASP A 467 -4.21 -8.95 -18.17
C ASP A 467 -3.76 -10.13 -19.05
N ALA A 468 -3.01 -11.09 -18.50
CA ALA A 468 -2.64 -12.31 -19.21
C ALA A 468 -3.86 -13.17 -19.62
N VAL A 469 -4.95 -13.12 -18.85
CA VAL A 469 -6.07 -14.05 -18.97
C VAL A 469 -7.10 -13.57 -19.99
N PRO A 470 -7.44 -14.36 -21.02
CA PRO A 470 -8.59 -14.07 -21.89
C PRO A 470 -9.90 -14.11 -21.09
N VAL A 471 -10.76 -13.10 -21.25
CA VAL A 471 -12.05 -13.03 -20.54
C VAL A 471 -12.93 -14.28 -20.70
N ASP A 472 -12.88 -14.95 -21.86
CA ASP A 472 -13.64 -16.18 -22.08
C ASP A 472 -13.11 -17.38 -21.26
N SER A 473 -11.82 -17.38 -20.86
CA SER A 473 -11.24 -18.38 -19.99
C SER A 473 -11.81 -18.31 -18.57
N LEU A 474 -12.08 -17.11 -18.06
CA LEU A 474 -12.72 -16.89 -16.75
C LEU A 474 -14.16 -17.43 -16.68
N ARG A 475 -14.78 -17.74 -17.83
CA ARG A 475 -16.10 -18.33 -17.96
C ARG A 475 -16.04 -19.85 -18.16
N SER A 476 -14.85 -20.43 -18.21
CA SER A 476 -14.64 -21.87 -18.33
C SER A 476 -14.47 -22.55 -16.98
N PRO A 477 -15.36 -23.49 -16.59
CA PRO A 477 -15.21 -24.26 -15.36
C PRO A 477 -13.88 -25.03 -15.29
N GLU A 478 -13.40 -25.52 -16.43
CA GLU A 478 -12.15 -26.26 -16.53
C GLU A 478 -10.96 -25.35 -16.24
N TYR A 479 -10.92 -24.17 -16.88
CA TYR A 479 -9.85 -23.20 -16.69
C TYR A 479 -9.80 -22.69 -15.25
N THR A 480 -10.94 -22.21 -14.73
CA THR A 480 -11.00 -21.60 -13.39
C THR A 480 -10.71 -22.58 -12.26
N SER A 481 -10.99 -23.88 -12.46
CA SER A 481 -10.64 -24.91 -11.48
C SER A 481 -9.15 -25.28 -11.46
N GLU A 482 -8.41 -24.94 -12.52
CA GLU A 482 -6.98 -25.27 -12.66
C GLU A 482 -6.06 -24.05 -12.45
N HIS A 483 -6.56 -22.83 -12.74
CA HIS A 483 -5.74 -21.63 -12.80
C HIS A 483 -6.27 -20.45 -11.96
N GLY A 484 -7.41 -20.61 -11.29
CA GLY A 484 -8.02 -19.48 -10.56
C GLY A 484 -8.44 -18.32 -11.48
N THR A 485 -8.22 -17.08 -11.06
CA THR A 485 -8.63 -15.86 -11.77
C THR A 485 -7.48 -15.10 -12.43
N ALA A 486 -6.25 -15.29 -11.99
CA ALA A 486 -5.05 -14.63 -12.51
C ALA A 486 -3.81 -15.51 -12.32
N PRO A 487 -2.71 -15.30 -13.06
CA PRO A 487 -1.43 -15.98 -12.87
C PRO A 487 -0.74 -15.68 -11.53
N SER A 488 -1.18 -14.68 -10.78
CA SER A 488 -0.64 -14.33 -9.46
C SER A 488 -1.74 -14.05 -8.44
N ILE A 489 -1.59 -14.60 -7.24
CA ILE A 489 -2.45 -14.26 -6.09
C ILE A 489 -2.20 -12.82 -5.61
N MET A 490 -1.05 -12.23 -5.98
CA MET A 490 -0.68 -10.86 -5.64
C MET A 490 -1.31 -9.81 -6.56
N ASP A 491 -2.15 -10.20 -7.53
CA ASP A 491 -2.76 -9.30 -8.51
C ASP A 491 -3.84 -8.37 -7.91
N TYR A 492 -4.52 -8.77 -6.83
CA TYR A 492 -5.76 -8.13 -6.40
C TYR A 492 -6.93 -8.36 -7.37
N ALA A 493 -6.87 -9.42 -8.17
CA ALA A 493 -7.95 -9.79 -9.08
C ALA A 493 -9.29 -10.08 -8.38
N ARG A 494 -9.28 -10.22 -7.06
CA ARG A 494 -10.45 -10.51 -6.23
C ARG A 494 -11.21 -11.72 -6.74
N PHE A 495 -12.54 -11.64 -6.83
CA PHE A 495 -13.37 -12.78 -7.17
C PHE A 495 -13.90 -12.68 -8.61
N ASN A 496 -14.15 -13.83 -9.23
CA ASN A 496 -14.56 -13.91 -10.63
C ASN A 496 -15.95 -13.31 -10.88
N TYR A 497 -16.00 -12.01 -11.12
CA TYR A 497 -17.24 -11.29 -11.48
C TYR A 497 -17.64 -11.44 -12.96
N VAL A 498 -16.79 -12.06 -13.77
CA VAL A 498 -17.00 -12.28 -15.20
C VAL A 498 -17.93 -13.47 -15.45
N ALA A 499 -17.85 -14.50 -14.61
CA ALA A 499 -18.65 -15.72 -14.75
C ALA A 499 -20.16 -15.43 -14.72
N GLN A 500 -20.90 -16.09 -15.63
CA GLN A 500 -22.34 -15.95 -15.75
C GLN A 500 -23.07 -17.18 -15.19
N PRO A 501 -24.35 -17.09 -14.79
CA PRO A 501 -25.09 -18.20 -14.18
C PRO A 501 -25.08 -19.50 -14.97
N ASP A 502 -25.03 -19.41 -16.30
CA ASP A 502 -25.11 -20.58 -17.21
C ASP A 502 -23.72 -21.16 -17.58
N ASP A 503 -22.62 -20.53 -17.12
CA ASP A 503 -21.26 -20.97 -17.46
C ASP A 503 -20.83 -22.23 -16.68
N GLY A 504 -21.44 -22.48 -15.52
CA GLY A 504 -21.15 -23.64 -14.68
C GLY A 504 -19.83 -23.54 -13.91
N VAL A 505 -19.27 -22.34 -13.78
CA VAL A 505 -18.08 -22.05 -12.96
C VAL A 505 -18.39 -22.34 -11.50
N THR A 506 -17.46 -22.98 -10.81
CA THR A 506 -17.55 -23.35 -9.39
C THR A 506 -16.39 -22.79 -8.55
N ASN A 507 -15.27 -22.45 -9.18
CA ASN A 507 -14.17 -21.75 -8.54
C ASN A 507 -14.17 -20.27 -8.97
N PHE A 508 -14.32 -19.38 -7.99
CA PHE A 508 -14.39 -17.92 -8.17
C PHE A 508 -13.19 -17.21 -7.53
N LEU A 509 -12.26 -17.97 -6.96
CA LEU A 509 -11.16 -17.44 -6.14
C LEU A 509 -9.88 -17.26 -6.98
N PRO A 510 -9.06 -16.25 -6.68
CA PRO A 510 -7.65 -16.27 -7.07
C PRO A 510 -6.91 -17.41 -6.36
N GLU A 511 -5.87 -17.90 -6.97
CA GLU A 511 -4.98 -18.93 -6.43
C GLU A 511 -3.52 -18.54 -6.66
N ILE A 512 -2.59 -19.18 -5.96
CA ILE A 512 -1.16 -19.09 -6.27
C ILE A 512 -0.98 -19.64 -7.68
N GLY A 513 -0.46 -18.81 -8.57
CA GLY A 513 -0.45 -19.11 -10.00
C GLY A 513 0.96 -19.23 -10.59
N THR A 514 0.99 -19.26 -11.91
CA THR A 514 2.22 -19.46 -12.71
C THR A 514 3.28 -18.39 -12.43
N TYR A 515 2.85 -17.11 -12.27
CA TYR A 515 3.77 -16.03 -11.94
C TYR A 515 4.36 -16.22 -10.54
N ASP A 516 3.54 -16.58 -9.56
CA ASP A 516 3.98 -16.75 -8.16
C ASP A 516 5.02 -17.88 -8.05
N GLU A 517 4.76 -19.03 -8.69
CA GLU A 517 5.70 -20.15 -8.73
C GLU A 517 7.04 -19.74 -9.37
N TRP A 518 6.97 -18.95 -10.43
CA TRP A 518 8.17 -18.48 -11.13
C TRP A 518 8.91 -17.43 -10.32
N SER A 519 8.22 -16.47 -9.73
CA SER A 519 8.83 -15.41 -8.93
C SER A 519 9.50 -15.98 -7.67
N VAL A 520 8.86 -16.96 -7.00
CA VAL A 520 9.48 -17.70 -5.88
C VAL A 520 10.69 -18.48 -6.36
N ARG A 521 10.62 -19.14 -7.52
CA ARG A 521 11.78 -19.80 -8.10
C ARG A 521 12.91 -18.81 -8.35
N TRP A 522 12.63 -17.66 -8.96
CA TRP A 522 13.60 -16.60 -9.24
C TRP A 522 14.22 -16.06 -7.94
N GLY A 523 13.43 -15.80 -6.94
CA GLY A 523 13.88 -15.22 -5.66
C GLY A 523 14.58 -16.22 -4.73
N TYR A 524 14.23 -17.52 -4.78
CA TYR A 524 14.64 -18.50 -3.76
C TYR A 524 15.47 -19.68 -4.29
N GLN A 525 15.59 -19.89 -5.61
CA GLN A 525 16.42 -20.96 -6.13
C GLN A 525 17.87 -20.79 -5.63
N TRP A 526 18.41 -21.82 -4.99
CA TRP A 526 19.79 -21.86 -4.54
C TRP A 526 20.75 -22.11 -5.73
N MET A 527 21.83 -21.34 -5.82
CA MET A 527 22.78 -21.36 -6.92
C MET A 527 24.19 -21.69 -6.42
N PRO A 528 24.56 -22.97 -6.31
CA PRO A 528 25.81 -23.40 -5.67
C PRO A 528 27.06 -22.96 -6.43
N ASP A 529 26.97 -22.73 -7.72
CA ASP A 529 28.07 -22.36 -8.58
C ASP A 529 28.30 -20.85 -8.70
N ALA A 530 27.42 -20.04 -8.09
CA ALA A 530 27.54 -18.59 -8.09
C ALA A 530 28.30 -18.10 -6.85
N GLU A 531 29.46 -17.48 -7.07
CA GLU A 531 30.23 -16.86 -5.99
C GLU A 531 29.83 -15.38 -5.85
N GLY A 532 28.78 -15.10 -5.03
CA GLY A 532 28.29 -13.76 -4.73
C GLY A 532 27.17 -13.25 -5.64
N ALA A 533 26.65 -12.06 -5.32
CA ALA A 533 25.48 -11.45 -5.95
C ALA A 533 25.63 -11.23 -7.46
N GLU A 534 26.79 -10.78 -7.91
CA GLU A 534 27.10 -10.52 -9.32
C GLU A 534 27.01 -11.79 -10.19
N ALA A 535 27.52 -12.91 -9.67
CA ALA A 535 27.48 -14.18 -10.41
C ALA A 535 26.06 -14.76 -10.51
N GLU A 536 25.19 -14.47 -9.53
CA GLU A 536 23.76 -14.81 -9.58
C GLU A 536 23.02 -13.94 -10.60
N ALA A 537 23.33 -12.64 -10.68
CA ALA A 537 22.61 -11.66 -11.48
C ALA A 537 22.52 -12.04 -12.95
N ASP A 538 23.61 -12.52 -13.56
CA ASP A 538 23.64 -12.95 -14.97
C ASP A 538 22.66 -14.09 -15.24
N ARG A 539 22.60 -15.09 -14.32
CA ARG A 539 21.71 -16.24 -14.43
C ARG A 539 20.24 -15.87 -14.20
N LEU A 540 19.98 -14.99 -13.25
CA LEU A 540 18.64 -14.48 -12.95
C LEU A 540 18.09 -13.68 -14.14
N LYS A 541 18.94 -12.86 -14.77
CA LYS A 541 18.63 -12.14 -16.00
C LYS A 541 18.26 -13.09 -17.16
N GLU A 542 19.00 -14.20 -17.33
CA GLU A 542 18.66 -15.21 -18.34
C GLU A 542 17.28 -15.81 -18.08
N MET A 543 16.93 -16.12 -16.83
CA MET A 543 15.60 -16.63 -16.45
C MET A 543 14.48 -15.66 -16.81
N VAL A 544 14.70 -14.34 -16.63
CA VAL A 544 13.74 -13.31 -17.04
C VAL A 544 13.60 -13.24 -18.56
N LEU A 545 14.72 -13.23 -19.30
CA LEU A 545 14.70 -13.16 -20.75
C LEU A 545 14.03 -14.37 -21.42
N GLU A 546 14.09 -15.57 -20.79
CA GLU A 546 13.39 -16.77 -21.27
C GLU A 546 11.85 -16.62 -21.22
N ARG A 547 11.32 -15.73 -20.41
CA ARG A 547 9.88 -15.53 -20.16
C ARG A 547 9.35 -14.16 -20.60
N ALA A 548 10.20 -13.29 -21.09
CA ALA A 548 9.88 -11.89 -21.32
C ALA A 548 8.73 -11.64 -22.34
N ASP A 549 8.48 -12.59 -23.25
CA ASP A 549 7.41 -12.51 -24.25
C ASP A 549 6.11 -13.25 -23.83
N ASP A 550 6.11 -13.88 -22.67
CA ASP A 550 4.99 -14.67 -22.18
C ASP A 550 4.17 -13.85 -21.17
N PRO A 551 2.91 -13.50 -21.48
CA PRO A 551 2.12 -12.63 -20.65
C PRO A 551 1.83 -13.19 -19.24
N ASP A 552 1.89 -14.50 -19.04
CA ASP A 552 1.68 -15.12 -17.73
C ASP A 552 2.78 -14.75 -16.73
N TYR A 553 3.91 -14.18 -17.20
CA TYR A 553 5.04 -13.74 -16.37
C TYR A 553 5.20 -12.22 -16.34
N PHE A 554 4.19 -11.48 -16.78
CA PHE A 554 4.20 -10.01 -16.73
C PHE A 554 4.07 -9.51 -15.28
N TYR A 555 4.94 -8.56 -14.92
CA TYR A 555 4.87 -7.83 -13.66
C TYR A 555 4.37 -6.41 -13.89
N GLY A 556 3.17 -6.12 -13.41
CA GLY A 556 2.57 -4.79 -13.42
C GLY A 556 2.58 -4.15 -12.04
N ARG A 557 3.36 -3.08 -11.88
CA ARG A 557 3.55 -2.42 -10.58
C ARG A 557 2.27 -1.79 -10.05
N GLN A 558 2.12 -1.81 -8.75
CA GLN A 558 1.09 -1.04 -8.04
C GLN A 558 1.35 0.46 -8.20
N THR A 559 0.35 1.20 -8.68
CA THR A 559 0.36 2.67 -8.77
C THR A 559 -1.03 3.23 -8.44
N LEU A 560 -1.10 4.46 -7.95
CA LEU A 560 -2.39 5.08 -7.58
C LEU A 560 -3.24 5.45 -8.80
N ASP A 561 -2.61 6.02 -9.82
CA ASP A 561 -3.24 6.32 -11.11
C ASP A 561 -2.35 5.78 -12.23
N PRO A 562 -2.54 4.50 -12.59
CA PRO A 562 -1.67 3.82 -13.52
C PRO A 562 -1.71 4.49 -14.90
N VAL A 563 -0.52 4.74 -15.43
CA VAL A 563 -0.34 5.13 -16.83
C VAL A 563 -0.60 3.92 -17.72
N ASP A 564 -0.15 2.74 -17.26
CA ASP A 564 -0.45 1.45 -17.89
C ASP A 564 -1.79 0.90 -17.40
N PRO A 565 -2.82 0.87 -18.27
CA PRO A 565 -4.14 0.40 -17.87
C PRO A 565 -4.24 -1.13 -17.69
N ARG A 566 -3.16 -1.88 -17.94
CA ARG A 566 -3.08 -3.30 -17.60
C ARG A 566 -2.81 -3.53 -16.13
N SER A 567 -2.24 -2.52 -15.42
CA SER A 567 -1.87 -2.61 -14.01
C SER A 567 -2.89 -1.87 -13.14
N GLN A 568 -4.05 -2.48 -12.96
CA GLN A 568 -5.14 -1.94 -12.16
C GLN A 568 -5.56 -2.93 -11.06
N ARG A 569 -6.10 -2.42 -9.97
CA ARG A 569 -6.66 -3.28 -8.92
C ARG A 569 -8.06 -3.75 -9.30
N GLU A 570 -8.39 -5.00 -9.00
CA GLU A 570 -9.72 -5.59 -9.11
C GLU A 570 -10.29 -5.64 -10.55
N ASP A 571 -9.43 -5.48 -11.56
CA ASP A 571 -9.81 -5.79 -12.93
C ASP A 571 -9.57 -7.27 -13.25
N LEU A 572 -10.24 -7.79 -14.25
CA LEU A 572 -10.15 -9.17 -14.66
C LEU A 572 -10.08 -9.31 -16.17
N GLY A 573 -9.01 -9.92 -16.62
CA GLY A 573 -8.81 -10.35 -17.98
C GLY A 573 -8.47 -9.21 -18.94
N ARG A 574 -7.79 -9.57 -20.03
CA ARG A 574 -7.20 -8.67 -21.02
C ARG A 574 -8.14 -7.60 -21.61
N ASN A 575 -9.44 -7.85 -21.65
CA ASN A 575 -10.42 -6.92 -22.21
C ASN A 575 -11.37 -6.43 -21.11
N VAL A 576 -11.02 -5.32 -20.48
CA VAL A 576 -11.79 -4.73 -19.37
C VAL A 576 -13.19 -4.26 -19.78
N ALA A 577 -13.41 -3.83 -21.02
CA ALA A 577 -14.73 -3.44 -21.52
C ALA A 577 -15.67 -4.64 -21.59
N LYS A 578 -15.17 -5.79 -22.07
CA LYS A 578 -15.91 -7.05 -22.09
C LYS A 578 -16.14 -7.59 -20.68
N ALA A 579 -15.11 -7.60 -19.84
CA ALA A 579 -15.21 -8.04 -18.45
C ALA A 579 -16.19 -7.18 -17.67
N GLY A 580 -16.07 -5.86 -17.75
CA GLY A 580 -16.97 -4.90 -17.11
C GLY A 580 -18.42 -5.04 -17.59
N SER A 581 -18.64 -5.30 -18.90
CA SER A 581 -19.99 -5.54 -19.43
C SER A 581 -20.63 -6.78 -18.80
N LEU A 582 -19.87 -7.87 -18.63
CA LEU A 582 -20.34 -9.09 -17.96
C LEU A 582 -20.58 -8.86 -16.46
N GLY A 583 -19.70 -8.09 -15.82
CA GLY A 583 -19.88 -7.65 -14.43
C GLY A 583 -21.16 -6.83 -14.24
N VAL A 584 -21.39 -5.82 -15.06
CA VAL A 584 -22.64 -5.02 -15.03
C VAL A 584 -23.88 -5.90 -15.26
N GLU A 585 -23.83 -6.91 -16.15
CA GLU A 585 -24.93 -7.86 -16.31
C GLU A 585 -25.17 -8.68 -15.02
N ASN A 586 -24.15 -8.97 -14.24
CA ASN A 586 -24.28 -9.61 -12.92
C ASN A 586 -24.89 -8.64 -11.88
N LEU A 587 -24.45 -7.39 -11.82
CA LEU A 587 -25.04 -6.36 -10.95
C LEU A 587 -26.54 -6.15 -11.24
N LYS A 588 -26.94 -6.15 -12.52
CA LYS A 588 -28.35 -6.08 -12.97
C LYS A 588 -29.19 -7.24 -12.43
N ARG A 589 -28.57 -8.39 -12.15
CA ARG A 589 -29.27 -9.55 -11.53
C ARG A 589 -29.30 -9.44 -10.00
N ILE A 590 -28.28 -8.84 -9.39
CA ILE A 590 -28.17 -8.71 -7.93
C ILE A 590 -29.20 -7.72 -7.40
N VAL A 591 -29.27 -6.49 -7.95
CA VAL A 591 -30.11 -5.41 -7.39
C VAL A 591 -31.57 -5.81 -7.18
N PRO A 592 -32.30 -6.39 -8.13
CA PRO A 592 -33.72 -6.75 -7.92
C PRO A 592 -33.90 -7.90 -6.89
N ASN A 593 -32.85 -8.63 -6.55
CA ASN A 593 -32.89 -9.73 -5.59
C ASN A 593 -32.37 -9.35 -4.20
N LEU A 594 -31.84 -8.13 -3.99
CA LEU A 594 -31.25 -7.71 -2.72
C LEU A 594 -32.21 -7.93 -1.53
N VAL A 595 -33.48 -7.53 -1.65
CA VAL A 595 -34.48 -7.70 -0.59
C VAL A 595 -34.67 -9.15 -0.15
N GLU A 596 -34.55 -10.11 -1.09
CA GLU A 596 -34.68 -11.54 -0.82
C GLU A 596 -33.35 -12.12 -0.29
N TRP A 597 -32.24 -11.76 -0.93
CA TRP A 597 -30.94 -12.38 -0.63
C TRP A 597 -30.31 -11.85 0.68
N THR A 598 -30.60 -10.60 1.08
CA THR A 598 -30.12 -10.05 2.34
C THR A 598 -31.12 -10.20 3.50
N ARG A 599 -32.24 -10.90 3.27
CA ARG A 599 -33.32 -10.99 4.24
C ARG A 599 -32.91 -11.76 5.51
N GLN A 600 -33.08 -11.10 6.67
CA GLN A 600 -32.97 -11.70 7.99
C GLN A 600 -34.17 -11.29 8.84
N ASP A 601 -34.92 -12.29 9.34
CA ASP A 601 -36.14 -12.01 10.13
C ASP A 601 -35.77 -11.38 11.49
N GLY A 602 -36.25 -10.16 11.72
CA GLY A 602 -36.03 -9.41 12.97
C GLY A 602 -34.99 -8.29 12.86
N GLU A 603 -34.21 -8.23 11.78
CA GLU A 603 -33.26 -7.17 11.50
C GLU A 603 -33.86 -6.05 10.63
N ASN A 604 -33.21 -4.87 10.64
CA ASN A 604 -33.51 -3.73 9.77
C ASN A 604 -32.88 -3.91 8.37
N TYR A 605 -32.75 -2.84 7.60
CA TYR A 605 -32.24 -2.88 6.23
C TYR A 605 -30.79 -2.34 6.11
N ASP A 606 -30.06 -2.17 7.20
CA ASP A 606 -28.72 -1.57 7.18
C ASP A 606 -27.72 -2.40 6.35
N GLU A 607 -27.73 -3.72 6.52
CA GLU A 607 -26.90 -4.62 5.70
C GLU A 607 -27.26 -4.57 4.20
N MET A 608 -28.54 -4.41 3.87
CA MET A 608 -28.94 -4.24 2.47
C MET A 608 -28.47 -2.91 1.91
N GLU A 609 -28.46 -1.85 2.74
CA GLU A 609 -27.91 -0.54 2.37
C GLU A 609 -26.42 -0.63 2.09
N GLU A 610 -25.64 -1.31 2.94
CA GLU A 610 -24.21 -1.56 2.79
C GLU A 610 -23.89 -2.33 1.49
N ILE A 611 -24.57 -3.44 1.26
CA ILE A 611 -24.40 -4.23 0.01
C ILE A 611 -24.81 -3.42 -1.23
N TYR A 612 -25.89 -2.62 -1.14
CA TYR A 612 -26.26 -1.73 -2.23
C TYR A 612 -25.19 -0.67 -2.50
N GLY A 613 -24.57 -0.12 -1.47
CA GLY A 613 -23.41 0.77 -1.58
C GLY A 613 -22.26 0.10 -2.31
N SER A 614 -21.94 -1.14 -1.95
CA SER A 614 -20.91 -1.96 -2.59
C SER A 614 -21.22 -2.26 -4.06
N VAL A 615 -22.51 -2.47 -4.44
CA VAL A 615 -22.93 -2.59 -5.86
C VAL A 615 -22.63 -1.31 -6.65
N VAL A 616 -22.90 -0.14 -6.06
CA VAL A 616 -22.58 1.16 -6.69
C VAL A 616 -21.06 1.33 -6.86
N GLY A 617 -20.29 1.03 -5.83
CA GLY A 617 -18.82 1.07 -5.88
C GLY A 617 -18.24 0.13 -6.93
N GLN A 618 -18.80 -1.07 -7.07
CA GLN A 618 -18.36 -2.03 -8.09
C GLN A 618 -18.69 -1.55 -9.52
N TRP A 619 -19.82 -0.87 -9.73
CA TRP A 619 -20.13 -0.24 -11.00
C TRP A 619 -19.16 0.89 -11.33
N ASP A 620 -18.85 1.76 -10.36
CA ASP A 620 -17.85 2.84 -10.50
C ASP A 620 -16.48 2.27 -10.89
N LEU A 621 -16.06 1.20 -10.22
CA LEU A 621 -14.79 0.53 -10.48
C LEU A 621 -14.67 0.03 -11.93
N TYR A 622 -15.71 -0.63 -12.47
CA TYR A 622 -15.72 -1.09 -13.87
C TYR A 622 -15.61 0.07 -14.87
N LEU A 623 -16.25 1.21 -14.58
CA LEU A 623 -16.11 2.41 -15.40
C LEU A 623 -14.69 2.98 -15.34
N GLY A 624 -14.09 2.97 -14.16
CA GLY A 624 -12.72 3.40 -13.95
C GLY A 624 -11.71 2.55 -14.72
N HIS A 625 -11.86 1.22 -14.69
CA HIS A 625 -11.01 0.30 -15.45
C HIS A 625 -11.01 0.65 -16.95
N ALA A 626 -12.17 0.85 -17.54
CA ALA A 626 -12.27 1.21 -18.94
C ALA A 626 -11.75 2.63 -19.23
N ALA A 627 -12.08 3.61 -18.40
CA ALA A 627 -11.66 4.99 -18.58
C ALA A 627 -10.14 5.15 -18.63
N ARG A 628 -9.40 4.31 -17.89
CA ARG A 628 -7.93 4.34 -17.86
C ARG A 628 -7.27 3.86 -19.16
N HIS A 629 -7.95 3.09 -20.00
CA HIS A 629 -7.44 2.74 -21.34
C HIS A 629 -7.39 3.96 -22.28
N ILE A 630 -8.27 4.95 -22.08
CA ILE A 630 -8.32 6.16 -22.91
C ILE A 630 -7.12 7.05 -22.57
N GLY A 631 -6.21 7.24 -23.53
CA GLY A 631 -4.94 7.94 -23.31
C GLY A 631 -3.96 7.17 -22.42
N GLY A 632 -4.15 5.86 -22.26
CA GLY A 632 -3.23 4.95 -21.56
C GLY A 632 -1.99 4.64 -22.39
N VAL A 633 -0.94 4.19 -21.69
CA VAL A 633 0.33 3.76 -22.29
C VAL A 633 0.74 2.45 -21.62
N HIS A 634 0.98 1.41 -22.38
CA HIS A 634 1.53 0.16 -21.89
C HIS A 634 3.00 0.36 -21.50
N GLU A 635 3.37 -0.04 -20.28
CA GLU A 635 4.74 0.00 -19.79
C GLU A 635 5.29 -1.43 -19.68
N THR A 636 6.25 -1.78 -20.51
CA THR A 636 6.90 -3.10 -20.46
C THR A 636 8.39 -2.90 -20.31
N PHE A 637 8.91 -3.10 -19.08
CA PHE A 637 10.33 -2.92 -18.82
C PHE A 637 11.20 -3.86 -19.65
N LYS A 638 12.26 -3.30 -20.22
CA LYS A 638 13.18 -4.01 -21.12
C LYS A 638 14.60 -3.63 -20.81
N THR A 639 15.50 -4.56 -21.07
CA THR A 639 16.94 -4.29 -21.15
C THR A 639 17.37 -4.18 -22.61
N TYR A 640 18.61 -3.74 -22.84
CA TYR A 640 19.15 -3.55 -24.21
C TYR A 640 19.20 -4.84 -25.06
N GLU A 641 19.05 -6.02 -24.47
CA GLU A 641 18.98 -7.30 -25.15
C GLU A 641 17.61 -7.58 -25.78
N GLN A 642 16.58 -6.81 -25.39
CA GLN A 642 15.21 -6.98 -25.87
C GLN A 642 14.86 -5.92 -26.90
N ASP A 643 14.18 -6.31 -27.97
CA ASP A 643 13.74 -5.38 -29.02
C ASP A 643 12.47 -4.61 -28.61
N GLY A 644 12.26 -3.44 -29.22
CA GLY A 644 11.07 -2.62 -29.08
C GLY A 644 11.14 -1.58 -27.95
N PRO A 645 10.16 -0.68 -27.88
CA PRO A 645 10.08 0.36 -26.85
C PRO A 645 9.62 -0.20 -25.49
N VAL A 646 9.88 0.54 -24.44
CA VAL A 646 9.34 0.29 -23.08
C VAL A 646 7.90 0.81 -22.98
N TYR A 647 7.62 1.95 -23.60
CA TYR A 647 6.35 2.64 -23.55
C TYR A 647 5.66 2.61 -24.90
N GLU A 648 4.47 2.00 -24.97
CA GLU A 648 3.67 1.92 -26.20
C GLU A 648 2.26 2.47 -25.94
N PRO A 649 1.74 3.39 -26.78
CA PRO A 649 0.37 3.84 -26.63
C PRO A 649 -0.63 2.69 -26.71
N VAL A 650 -1.67 2.72 -25.88
CA VAL A 650 -2.80 1.80 -26.03
C VAL A 650 -3.37 1.94 -27.44
N PRO A 651 -3.58 0.83 -28.19
CA PRO A 651 -4.10 0.90 -29.55
C PRO A 651 -5.47 1.59 -29.66
N ALA A 652 -5.66 2.45 -30.65
CA ALA A 652 -6.90 3.19 -30.82
C ALA A 652 -8.18 2.31 -30.83
N PRO A 653 -8.20 1.09 -31.41
CA PRO A 653 -9.37 0.20 -31.31
C PRO A 653 -9.75 -0.14 -29.86
N GLU A 654 -8.79 -0.40 -29.00
CA GLU A 654 -9.01 -0.71 -27.58
C GLU A 654 -9.54 0.51 -26.83
N GLN A 655 -8.94 1.69 -27.08
CA GLN A 655 -9.42 2.95 -26.49
C GLN A 655 -10.86 3.27 -26.90
N ARG A 656 -11.23 3.01 -28.16
CA ARG A 656 -12.61 3.21 -28.64
C ARG A 656 -13.60 2.20 -28.04
N GLU A 657 -13.18 0.95 -27.84
CA GLU A 657 -14.00 -0.07 -27.16
C GLU A 657 -14.24 0.34 -25.71
N ALA A 658 -13.20 0.81 -25.01
CA ALA A 658 -13.29 1.36 -23.66
C ALA A 658 -14.23 2.58 -23.59
N MET A 659 -14.10 3.53 -24.53
CA MET A 659 -15.01 4.69 -24.63
C MET A 659 -16.45 4.23 -24.86
N GLN A 660 -16.68 3.27 -25.74
CA GLN A 660 -18.02 2.74 -26.00
C GLN A 660 -18.62 2.13 -24.73
N PHE A 661 -17.84 1.36 -23.96
CA PHE A 661 -18.29 0.81 -22.70
C PHE A 661 -18.67 1.91 -21.70
N VAL A 662 -17.84 2.92 -21.51
CA VAL A 662 -18.15 4.06 -20.64
C VAL A 662 -19.45 4.75 -21.08
N LEU A 663 -19.61 5.01 -22.37
CA LEU A 663 -20.82 5.65 -22.92
C LEU A 663 -22.09 4.80 -22.71
N GLU A 664 -22.01 3.49 -22.94
CA GLU A 664 -23.18 2.58 -22.92
C GLU A 664 -23.54 2.11 -21.51
N GLN A 665 -22.55 1.77 -20.66
CA GLN A 665 -22.81 1.20 -19.35
C GLN A 665 -22.69 2.24 -18.21
N GLY A 666 -21.97 3.34 -18.43
CA GLY A 666 -21.77 4.41 -17.44
C GLY A 666 -22.67 5.60 -17.64
N LEU A 667 -22.66 6.19 -18.83
CA LEU A 667 -23.28 7.50 -19.06
C LEU A 667 -24.75 7.43 -19.51
N GLN A 668 -25.34 6.23 -19.72
CA GLN A 668 -26.78 6.07 -19.85
C GLN A 668 -27.45 6.06 -18.45
N PRO A 669 -28.78 6.36 -18.38
CA PRO A 669 -29.52 6.24 -17.13
C PRO A 669 -29.48 4.79 -16.62
N PRO A 670 -28.94 4.54 -15.39
CA PRO A 670 -28.85 3.19 -14.83
C PRO A 670 -30.19 2.76 -14.20
N GLU A 671 -31.21 2.51 -15.06
CA GLU A 671 -32.56 2.13 -14.61
C GLU A 671 -32.54 0.90 -13.68
N TRP A 672 -31.61 -0.03 -13.92
CA TRP A 672 -31.44 -1.24 -13.14
C TRP A 672 -30.94 -0.97 -11.69
N LEU A 673 -30.26 0.15 -11.47
CA LEU A 673 -29.74 0.54 -10.13
C LEU A 673 -30.83 1.23 -9.31
N VAL A 674 -31.74 1.95 -9.94
CA VAL A 674 -32.77 2.75 -9.25
C VAL A 674 -34.06 1.96 -9.00
N GLU A 675 -33.89 0.72 -8.49
CA GLU A 675 -34.99 -0.17 -8.16
C GLU A 675 -35.80 0.35 -6.97
N ALA A 676 -37.06 0.74 -7.19
CA ALA A 676 -37.89 1.40 -6.19
C ALA A 676 -38.15 0.54 -4.95
N ASP A 677 -38.17 -0.79 -5.10
CA ASP A 677 -38.44 -1.70 -3.99
C ASP A 677 -37.22 -1.79 -3.04
N VAL A 678 -36.01 -1.57 -3.53
CA VAL A 678 -34.77 -1.49 -2.75
C VAL A 678 -34.66 -0.09 -2.13
N LEU A 679 -34.63 0.96 -2.95
CA LEU A 679 -34.34 2.33 -2.50
C LEU A 679 -35.28 2.82 -1.42
N ARG A 680 -36.57 2.53 -1.51
CA ARG A 680 -37.56 2.95 -0.50
C ARG A 680 -37.43 2.26 0.86
N ARG A 681 -36.52 1.28 0.99
CA ARG A 681 -36.20 0.61 2.25
C ARG A 681 -34.96 1.20 2.91
N ILE A 682 -34.03 1.70 2.11
CA ILE A 682 -32.72 2.15 2.61
C ILE A 682 -32.61 3.67 2.64
N GLU A 683 -33.34 4.42 1.84
CA GLU A 683 -33.22 5.87 1.78
C GLU A 683 -34.54 6.59 1.48
N ALA A 684 -34.65 7.82 1.98
CA ALA A 684 -35.77 8.71 1.68
C ALA A 684 -35.56 9.49 0.36
N SER A 685 -34.30 9.75 0.00
CA SER A 685 -33.87 10.47 -1.21
C SER A 685 -32.34 10.33 -1.35
N GLY A 686 -31.76 10.53 -2.52
CA GLY A 686 -30.30 10.49 -2.74
C GLY A 686 -29.91 9.84 -4.07
N ALA A 687 -30.73 8.97 -4.63
CA ALA A 687 -30.41 8.20 -5.83
C ALA A 687 -29.91 9.04 -7.02
N LEU A 688 -30.50 10.24 -7.24
CA LEU A 688 -30.06 11.14 -8.31
C LEU A 688 -28.62 11.65 -8.12
N ASN A 689 -28.24 11.95 -6.88
CA ASN A 689 -26.89 12.42 -6.58
C ASN A 689 -25.88 11.27 -6.68
N ARG A 690 -26.19 10.11 -6.13
CA ARG A 690 -25.32 8.93 -6.19
C ARG A 690 -24.98 8.53 -7.63
N VAL A 691 -26.00 8.47 -8.51
CA VAL A 691 -25.79 8.21 -9.93
C VAL A 691 -24.95 9.32 -10.59
N ARG A 692 -25.20 10.60 -10.21
CA ARG A 692 -24.42 11.72 -10.73
C ARG A 692 -22.95 11.62 -10.32
N GLU A 693 -22.66 11.30 -9.06
CA GLU A 693 -21.30 11.16 -8.54
C GLU A 693 -20.51 10.13 -9.33
N THR A 694 -21.03 8.92 -9.51
CA THR A 694 -20.37 7.88 -10.34
C THR A 694 -20.20 8.34 -11.81
N GLN A 695 -21.24 8.93 -12.41
CA GLN A 695 -21.15 9.37 -13.80
C GLN A 695 -20.16 10.52 -14.01
N VAL A 696 -20.10 11.46 -13.07
CA VAL A 696 -19.16 12.57 -13.12
C VAL A 696 -17.75 12.07 -12.83
N GLY A 697 -17.55 11.16 -11.88
CA GLY A 697 -16.26 10.51 -11.64
C GLY A 697 -15.68 9.85 -12.91
N ALA A 698 -16.53 9.13 -13.67
CA ALA A 698 -16.10 8.56 -14.95
C ALA A 698 -15.73 9.64 -15.99
N LEU A 699 -16.47 10.77 -16.04
CA LEU A 699 -16.12 11.92 -16.90
C LEU A 699 -14.78 12.57 -16.49
N GLU A 700 -14.55 12.75 -15.19
CA GLU A 700 -13.32 13.32 -14.65
C GLU A 700 -12.12 12.47 -15.02
N LEU A 701 -12.25 11.13 -14.94
CA LEU A 701 -11.19 10.21 -15.37
C LEU A 701 -10.89 10.30 -16.86
N VAL A 702 -11.92 10.28 -17.72
CA VAL A 702 -11.74 10.41 -19.18
C VAL A 702 -11.17 11.77 -19.57
N LEU A 703 -11.56 12.83 -18.88
CA LEU A 703 -11.16 14.22 -19.12
C LEU A 703 -10.03 14.70 -18.19
N GLN A 704 -9.28 13.78 -17.62
CA GLN A 704 -8.11 14.12 -16.81
C GLN A 704 -7.06 14.86 -17.64
N PRO A 705 -6.50 15.99 -17.19
CA PRO A 705 -5.53 16.78 -17.94
C PRO A 705 -4.32 15.98 -18.43
N GLU A 706 -3.81 15.08 -17.60
CA GLU A 706 -2.68 14.22 -17.91
C GLU A 706 -2.99 13.25 -19.06
N ARG A 707 -4.19 12.71 -19.13
CA ARG A 707 -4.67 11.84 -20.22
C ARG A 707 -4.82 12.61 -21.52
N LEU A 708 -5.44 13.80 -21.45
CA LEU A 708 -5.58 14.68 -22.60
C LEU A 708 -4.23 15.12 -23.14
N ALA A 709 -3.27 15.45 -22.26
CA ALA A 709 -1.92 15.80 -22.65
C ALA A 709 -1.21 14.61 -23.32
N ARG A 710 -1.33 13.38 -22.78
CA ARG A 710 -0.76 12.18 -23.41
C ARG A 710 -1.35 11.92 -24.81
N LEU A 711 -2.64 12.05 -24.99
CA LEU A 711 -3.28 11.93 -26.31
C LEU A 711 -2.72 12.94 -27.32
N ILE A 712 -2.53 14.20 -26.89
CA ILE A 712 -1.95 15.26 -27.73
C ILE A 712 -0.49 14.96 -28.05
N GLU A 713 0.28 14.50 -27.08
CA GLU A 713 1.68 14.15 -27.25
C GLU A 713 1.87 12.94 -28.17
N ILE A 714 1.05 11.90 -27.98
CA ILE A 714 1.07 10.70 -28.83
C ILE A 714 0.70 11.02 -30.28
N GLU A 715 -0.31 11.92 -30.49
CA GLU A 715 -0.65 12.40 -31.84
C GLU A 715 0.53 13.12 -32.50
N ALA A 716 1.35 13.86 -31.72
CA ALA A 716 2.51 14.57 -32.21
C ALA A 716 3.73 13.66 -32.46
N MET A 717 3.78 12.46 -31.89
CA MET A 717 4.81 11.46 -32.11
C MET A 717 4.55 10.72 -33.43
N ASP A 718 5.62 10.49 -34.21
CA ASP A 718 5.58 9.61 -35.39
C ASP A 718 5.70 8.14 -34.94
N THR A 719 4.59 7.53 -34.59
CA THR A 719 4.52 6.14 -34.14
C THR A 719 3.85 5.24 -35.17
N ASP A 720 4.22 3.96 -35.21
CA ASP A 720 3.55 2.96 -36.06
C ASP A 720 2.19 2.49 -35.50
N VAL A 721 1.81 2.95 -34.29
CA VAL A 721 0.54 2.58 -33.62
C VAL A 721 -0.57 3.55 -34.04
N GLU A 722 -1.73 3.01 -34.42
CA GLU A 722 -2.92 3.84 -34.66
C GLU A 722 -3.34 4.54 -33.37
N THR A 723 -3.40 5.87 -33.39
CA THR A 723 -3.71 6.70 -32.22
C THR A 723 -5.17 7.14 -32.21
N TYR A 724 -5.73 7.32 -31.02
CA TYR A 724 -7.06 7.91 -30.82
C TYR A 724 -6.89 9.43 -30.71
N ALA A 725 -7.13 10.14 -31.82
CA ALA A 725 -6.90 11.59 -31.87
C ALA A 725 -7.73 12.33 -30.79
N PRO A 726 -7.16 13.31 -30.07
CA PRO A 726 -7.82 14.05 -28.97
C PRO A 726 -9.18 14.65 -29.39
N GLY A 727 -9.23 15.28 -30.57
CA GLY A 727 -10.46 15.85 -31.11
C GLY A 727 -11.54 14.80 -31.43
N GLN A 728 -11.16 13.61 -31.87
CA GLN A 728 -12.11 12.52 -32.08
C GLN A 728 -12.64 11.98 -30.76
N MET A 729 -11.77 11.77 -29.77
CA MET A 729 -12.14 11.29 -28.44
C MET A 729 -13.16 12.23 -27.79
N LEU A 730 -12.90 13.56 -27.81
CA LEU A 730 -13.80 14.56 -27.26
C LEU A 730 -15.14 14.63 -28.00
N ALA A 731 -15.11 14.49 -29.32
CA ALA A 731 -16.35 14.44 -30.12
C ALA A 731 -17.19 13.20 -29.82
N ASP A 732 -16.56 12.02 -29.68
CA ASP A 732 -17.26 10.78 -29.33
C ASP A 732 -17.89 10.90 -27.93
N LEU A 733 -17.16 11.46 -26.94
CA LEU A 733 -17.68 11.72 -25.60
C LEU A 733 -18.86 12.71 -25.63
N ARG A 734 -18.72 13.87 -26.32
CA ARG A 734 -19.79 14.86 -26.47
C ARG A 734 -21.03 14.23 -27.10
N ASN A 735 -20.88 13.49 -28.20
CA ASN A 735 -21.99 12.83 -28.88
C ASN A 735 -22.71 11.84 -27.95
N GLY A 736 -22.01 11.11 -27.08
CA GLY A 736 -22.60 10.20 -26.12
C GLY A 736 -23.34 10.91 -24.97
N VAL A 737 -22.74 11.99 -24.42
CA VAL A 737 -23.33 12.77 -23.32
C VAL A 737 -24.55 13.58 -23.81
N TRP A 738 -24.57 14.02 -25.04
CA TRP A 738 -25.60 14.90 -25.62
C TRP A 738 -26.40 14.25 -26.74
N ALA A 739 -26.53 12.91 -26.72
CA ALA A 739 -27.17 12.14 -27.78
C ALA A 739 -28.63 12.57 -28.06
N GLU A 740 -29.35 13.08 -27.06
CA GLU A 740 -30.74 13.55 -27.20
C GLU A 740 -30.84 14.81 -28.09
N LEU A 741 -29.75 15.56 -28.29
CA LEU A 741 -29.79 16.76 -29.16
C LEU A 741 -30.02 16.44 -30.63
N ASP A 742 -29.82 15.22 -31.08
CA ASP A 742 -30.10 14.78 -32.44
C ASP A 742 -31.57 14.37 -32.65
N GLY A 743 -32.30 14.10 -31.55
CA GLY A 743 -33.68 13.65 -31.52
C GLY A 743 -34.70 14.72 -31.13
N ASP A 744 -35.93 14.26 -30.89
CA ASP A 744 -37.03 15.04 -30.31
C ASP A 744 -37.44 14.48 -28.93
N GLU A 745 -36.62 13.63 -28.33
CA GLU A 745 -36.89 12.97 -27.05
C GLU A 745 -36.68 13.94 -25.88
N ALA A 746 -37.51 13.79 -24.82
CA ALA A 746 -37.35 14.59 -23.62
C ALA A 746 -36.09 14.15 -22.83
N ILE A 747 -35.28 15.10 -22.36
CA ILE A 747 -34.08 14.83 -21.56
C ILE A 747 -34.50 14.51 -20.14
N GLY A 748 -34.28 13.27 -19.71
CA GLY A 748 -34.62 12.77 -18.36
C GLY A 748 -33.73 13.36 -17.25
N PRO A 749 -34.13 13.21 -15.96
CA PRO A 749 -33.44 13.89 -14.86
C PRO A 749 -31.99 13.41 -14.66
N TYR A 750 -31.69 12.14 -14.87
CA TYR A 750 -30.30 11.60 -14.77
C TYR A 750 -29.41 12.20 -15.87
N ARG A 751 -29.92 12.27 -17.11
CA ARG A 751 -29.19 12.87 -18.24
C ARG A 751 -28.95 14.37 -18.02
N ARG A 752 -29.94 15.11 -17.54
CA ARG A 752 -29.75 16.55 -17.21
C ARG A 752 -28.67 16.75 -16.12
N ASN A 753 -28.56 15.83 -15.14
CA ASN A 753 -27.50 15.88 -14.13
C ASN A 753 -26.14 15.57 -14.73
N LEU A 754 -26.02 14.55 -15.55
CA LEU A 754 -24.78 14.22 -16.29
C LEU A 754 -24.33 15.39 -17.18
N GLN A 755 -25.24 15.97 -17.96
CA GLN A 755 -24.95 17.09 -18.86
C GLN A 755 -24.46 18.33 -18.11
N ARG A 756 -25.00 18.62 -16.90
CA ARG A 756 -24.47 19.66 -16.04
C ARG A 756 -23.06 19.32 -15.52
N GLY A 757 -22.82 18.08 -15.09
CA GLY A 757 -21.49 17.65 -14.68
C GLY A 757 -20.45 17.74 -15.80
N TYR A 758 -20.83 17.39 -17.04
CA TYR A 758 -19.98 17.60 -18.21
C TYR A 758 -19.57 19.07 -18.37
N LEU A 759 -20.52 20.01 -18.27
CA LEU A 759 -20.20 21.45 -18.37
C LEU A 759 -19.34 21.95 -17.19
N GLU A 760 -19.57 21.45 -15.99
CA GLU A 760 -18.73 21.74 -14.82
C GLU A 760 -17.28 21.31 -15.09
N ARG A 761 -17.09 20.09 -15.61
CA ARG A 761 -15.75 19.60 -15.97
C ARG A 761 -15.11 20.39 -17.10
N MET A 762 -15.88 20.80 -18.12
CA MET A 762 -15.37 21.66 -19.20
C MET A 762 -14.97 23.05 -18.68
N ASP A 763 -15.71 23.64 -17.71
CA ASP A 763 -15.36 24.90 -17.05
C ASP A 763 -14.03 24.79 -16.28
N GLU A 764 -13.85 23.69 -15.53
CA GLU A 764 -12.59 23.40 -14.84
C GLU A 764 -11.41 23.35 -15.81
N LEU A 765 -11.54 22.65 -16.94
CA LEU A 765 -10.50 22.57 -17.96
C LEU A 765 -10.23 23.92 -18.67
N MET A 766 -11.20 24.80 -18.71
CA MET A 766 -11.03 26.15 -19.25
C MET A 766 -10.32 27.09 -18.27
N THR A 767 -10.50 26.89 -16.96
CA THR A 767 -10.01 27.79 -15.90
C THR A 767 -8.75 27.29 -15.17
N ALA A 768 -8.46 26.00 -15.19
CA ALA A 768 -7.30 25.43 -14.52
C ALA A 768 -5.97 25.98 -15.06
N GLU A 769 -5.05 26.31 -14.17
CA GLU A 769 -3.70 26.72 -14.55
C GLU A 769 -2.75 25.52 -14.60
N VAL A 770 -2.77 24.70 -13.56
CA VAL A 770 -1.98 23.46 -13.46
C VAL A 770 -2.90 22.36 -12.98
N SER A 771 -2.75 21.16 -13.52
CA SER A 771 -3.43 20.00 -12.97
C SER A 771 -2.97 19.81 -11.53
N SER A 772 -3.92 19.68 -10.64
CA SER A 772 -3.67 19.76 -9.21
C SER A 772 -3.18 18.47 -8.60
N ASP A 773 -2.50 18.66 -7.54
CA ASP A 773 -2.41 18.00 -6.26
C ASP A 773 -2.06 16.51 -6.27
N ARG A 774 -0.79 16.28 -5.96
CA ARG A 774 -0.41 15.03 -5.31
C ARG A 774 -1.22 14.93 -4.02
N PRO A 775 -1.92 13.83 -3.79
CA PRO A 775 -2.44 13.55 -2.47
C PRO A 775 -1.27 13.47 -1.48
N ASP A 776 -1.34 14.19 -0.37
CA ASP A 776 -0.34 14.07 0.70
C ASP A 776 -0.21 12.60 1.15
N GLY A 777 1.01 12.12 1.37
CA GLY A 777 1.30 10.75 1.81
C GLY A 777 1.53 9.72 0.70
N TYR A 778 1.61 10.14 -0.57
CA TYR A 778 1.89 9.26 -1.72
C TYR A 778 3.15 9.67 -2.49
N GLU A 779 4.17 10.14 -1.76
CA GLU A 779 5.41 10.66 -2.34
C GLU A 779 6.23 9.60 -3.09
N ASP A 780 6.07 8.32 -2.72
CA ASP A 780 6.81 7.18 -3.28
C ASP A 780 6.14 6.55 -4.52
N PHE A 781 4.93 6.97 -4.89
CA PHE A 781 4.26 6.48 -6.08
C PHE A 781 4.59 7.35 -7.29
N GLN A 782 4.80 6.71 -8.43
CA GLN A 782 4.91 7.44 -9.71
C GLN A 782 3.60 8.17 -9.96
N VAL A 783 3.64 9.48 -9.77
CA VAL A 783 2.52 10.36 -10.10
C VAL A 783 2.81 10.97 -11.46
N PRO A 784 1.83 10.99 -12.38
CA PRO A 784 2.01 11.64 -13.66
C PRO A 784 2.49 13.08 -13.51
N THR A 785 3.37 13.54 -14.40
CA THR A 785 3.88 14.91 -14.39
C THR A 785 2.72 15.89 -14.48
N PRO A 786 2.59 16.85 -13.57
CA PRO A 786 1.52 17.84 -13.59
C PRO A 786 1.50 18.60 -14.92
N VAL A 787 0.33 18.78 -15.51
CA VAL A 787 0.14 19.44 -16.80
C VAL A 787 -0.25 20.91 -16.58
N ASN A 788 0.46 21.82 -17.24
CA ASN A 788 0.02 23.20 -17.31
C ASN A 788 -1.07 23.34 -18.38
N VAL A 789 -2.33 23.25 -17.95
CA VAL A 789 -3.51 23.29 -18.84
C VAL A 789 -3.57 24.59 -19.62
N SER A 790 -3.20 25.72 -19.00
CA SER A 790 -3.23 27.06 -19.63
C SER A 790 -2.21 27.25 -20.75
N GLN A 791 -1.17 26.43 -20.77
CA GLN A 791 -0.10 26.47 -21.78
C GLN A 791 -0.15 25.28 -22.77
N SER A 792 -1.19 24.45 -22.68
CA SER A 792 -1.39 23.28 -23.54
C SER A 792 -2.51 23.52 -24.55
N ASP A 793 -2.61 22.65 -25.57
CA ASP A 793 -3.71 22.66 -26.53
C ASP A 793 -5.05 22.20 -25.92
N ILE A 794 -5.08 21.72 -24.70
CA ILE A 794 -6.30 21.25 -24.01
C ILE A 794 -7.41 22.29 -24.06
N ARG A 795 -7.11 23.55 -23.69
CA ARG A 795 -8.09 24.65 -23.76
C ARG A 795 -8.61 24.90 -25.16
N ALA A 796 -7.75 24.79 -26.18
CA ALA A 796 -8.17 24.99 -27.56
C ALA A 796 -9.17 23.92 -28.00
N TYR A 797 -8.94 22.65 -27.64
CA TYR A 797 -9.87 21.54 -27.89
C TYR A 797 -11.18 21.72 -27.13
N VAL A 798 -11.13 22.01 -25.83
CA VAL A 798 -12.30 22.21 -24.97
C VAL A 798 -13.17 23.36 -25.49
N ARG A 799 -12.56 24.49 -25.87
CA ARG A 799 -13.25 25.62 -26.48
C ARG A 799 -13.92 25.24 -27.79
N GLY A 800 -13.26 24.45 -28.63
CA GLY A 800 -13.82 23.94 -29.88
C GLY A 800 -15.06 23.09 -29.66
N GLU A 801 -15.01 22.20 -28.67
CA GLU A 801 -16.15 21.34 -28.26
C GLU A 801 -17.31 22.16 -27.69
N LEU A 802 -17.05 23.15 -26.81
CA LEU A 802 -18.08 24.04 -26.26
C LEU A 802 -18.77 24.85 -27.34
N ASN A 803 -18.05 25.38 -28.32
CA ASN A 803 -18.66 26.08 -29.47
C ASN A 803 -19.53 25.15 -30.31
N THR A 804 -19.05 23.92 -30.56
CA THR A 804 -19.83 22.91 -31.30
C THR A 804 -21.11 22.55 -30.56
N LEU A 805 -21.01 22.31 -29.25
CA LEU A 805 -22.14 22.01 -28.39
C LEU A 805 -23.15 23.19 -28.34
N HIS A 806 -22.66 24.43 -28.25
CA HIS A 806 -23.51 25.61 -28.28
C HIS A 806 -24.40 25.65 -29.54
N ASP A 807 -23.79 25.40 -30.72
CA ASP A 807 -24.54 25.35 -31.99
C ASP A 807 -25.56 24.19 -32.04
N GLU A 808 -25.26 23.05 -31.41
CA GLU A 808 -26.15 21.90 -31.30
C GLU A 808 -27.33 22.21 -30.37
N VAL A 809 -27.11 22.79 -29.21
CA VAL A 809 -28.11 23.22 -28.25
C VAL A 809 -29.07 24.26 -28.90
N GLU A 810 -28.52 25.25 -29.60
CA GLU A 810 -29.34 26.25 -30.31
C GLU A 810 -30.25 25.61 -31.40
N ARG A 811 -29.75 24.57 -32.05
CA ARG A 811 -30.59 23.80 -33.02
C ARG A 811 -31.66 22.97 -32.32
N ALA A 812 -31.35 22.34 -31.17
CA ALA A 812 -32.29 21.54 -30.39
C ALA A 812 -33.40 22.40 -29.77
N LEU A 813 -33.09 23.59 -29.24
CA LEU A 813 -34.07 24.56 -28.70
C LEU A 813 -35.13 24.98 -29.73
N ARG A 814 -34.80 24.99 -31.01
CA ARG A 814 -35.78 25.30 -32.07
C ARG A 814 -36.74 24.15 -32.37
N ARG A 815 -36.48 22.95 -31.86
CA ARG A 815 -37.26 21.74 -32.18
C ARG A 815 -37.97 21.18 -30.95
N THR A 816 -37.43 21.35 -29.76
CA THR A 816 -38.02 20.79 -28.54
C THR A 816 -39.43 21.30 -28.29
N THR A 817 -40.29 20.42 -27.76
CA THR A 817 -41.68 20.72 -27.36
C THR A 817 -41.92 20.34 -25.90
N ASP A 818 -40.97 19.74 -25.22
CA ASP A 818 -41.03 19.44 -23.79
C ASP A 818 -40.52 20.63 -22.97
N GLU A 819 -41.38 21.17 -22.11
CA GLU A 819 -41.12 22.39 -21.33
C GLU A 819 -39.89 22.24 -20.39
N THR A 820 -39.69 21.04 -19.79
CA THR A 820 -38.57 20.80 -18.90
C THR A 820 -37.26 20.69 -19.67
N THR A 821 -37.28 20.08 -20.84
CA THR A 821 -36.13 20.02 -21.76
C THR A 821 -35.76 21.41 -22.26
N GLU A 822 -36.75 22.26 -22.63
CA GLU A 822 -36.54 23.64 -23.07
C GLU A 822 -35.82 24.44 -21.95
N MET A 823 -36.36 24.43 -20.72
CA MET A 823 -35.74 25.10 -19.57
C MET A 823 -34.31 24.62 -19.29
N HIS A 824 -34.06 23.30 -19.45
CA HIS A 824 -32.71 22.75 -19.25
C HIS A 824 -31.73 23.23 -20.34
N LEU A 825 -32.16 23.20 -21.61
CA LEU A 825 -31.28 23.63 -22.71
C LEU A 825 -31.04 25.13 -22.71
N GLU A 826 -31.99 25.98 -22.24
CA GLU A 826 -31.79 27.40 -22.01
C GLU A 826 -30.73 27.63 -20.91
N ASP A 827 -30.75 26.87 -19.76
CA ASP A 827 -29.75 26.93 -18.73
C ASP A 827 -28.37 26.46 -19.25
N VAL A 828 -28.33 25.40 -20.06
CA VAL A 828 -27.11 24.91 -20.72
C VAL A 828 -26.47 25.96 -21.61
N GLN A 829 -27.27 26.63 -22.45
CA GLN A 829 -26.79 27.70 -23.34
C GLN A 829 -26.13 28.82 -22.54
N VAL A 830 -26.80 29.31 -21.48
CA VAL A 830 -26.24 30.36 -20.59
C VAL A 830 -24.94 29.90 -19.91
N ARG A 831 -24.84 28.65 -19.47
CA ARG A 831 -23.60 28.10 -18.86
C ARG A 831 -22.45 28.09 -19.87
N ILE A 832 -22.67 27.61 -21.09
CA ILE A 832 -21.64 27.59 -22.14
C ILE A 832 -21.17 29.02 -22.46
N GLU A 833 -22.11 29.96 -22.62
CA GLU A 833 -21.76 31.36 -22.84
C GLU A 833 -20.89 31.95 -21.69
N ASN A 834 -21.27 31.67 -20.42
CA ASN A 834 -20.51 32.10 -19.26
C ASN A 834 -19.10 31.47 -19.22
N ILE A 835 -18.94 30.20 -19.52
CA ILE A 835 -17.63 29.52 -19.57
C ILE A 835 -16.73 30.19 -20.64
N LEU A 836 -17.25 30.44 -21.82
CA LEU A 836 -16.52 31.05 -22.92
C LEU A 836 -16.17 32.53 -22.66
N GLU A 837 -17.06 33.29 -21.95
CA GLU A 837 -16.84 34.71 -21.62
C GLU A 837 -15.90 34.94 -20.42
N SER A 838 -15.86 34.00 -19.44
CA SER A 838 -15.00 34.12 -18.25
C SER A 838 -13.52 34.16 -18.60
N GLU A 839 -13.12 33.55 -19.69
CA GLU A 839 -11.72 33.54 -20.17
C GLU A 839 -11.34 34.85 -20.88
N GLU A 840 -12.24 35.49 -21.64
CA GLU A 840 -11.94 36.80 -22.27
C GLU A 840 -11.61 37.89 -21.21
N GLN A 841 -12.12 37.71 -19.97
CA GLN A 841 -11.84 38.63 -18.86
C GLN A 841 -10.57 38.27 -18.10
N ALA A 842 -10.11 37.01 -18.11
CA ALA A 842 -8.86 36.60 -17.48
C ALA A 842 -7.62 36.90 -18.33
N ASP A 843 -7.78 36.96 -19.64
CA ASP A 843 -6.71 37.31 -20.61
C ASP A 843 -6.60 38.84 -20.89
N ALA A 844 -7.49 39.69 -20.38
CA ALA A 844 -7.54 41.14 -20.56
C ALA A 844 -6.98 41.90 -19.33
#